data_be9b3e68b421a2f7320c81c1a3ddf6c2
#
_entry.id   be9b3e68b421a2f7320c81c1a3ddf6c2
#
_cell.length_a   1.000
_cell.length_b   1.000
_cell.length_c   1.000
_cell.angle_alpha   90.00
_cell.angle_beta   90.00
_cell.angle_gamma   90.00
#
_symmetry.space_group_name_H-M   'P 1'
#
loop_
_entity.id
_entity.type
_entity.pdbx_description
1 polymer ?
#
loop_
_entity_poly.entity_id
_entity_poly.type
_entity_poly.pdbx_seq_one_letter_code
_entity_poly.pdbx_strand_id
1 'polypeptide(L)'
;MKYGYFDDDNAEYVITRPDTPTSWSNYLGSTVYGAVITNNAGGYGFYKSGAQGRFMRLRFNAVPMDQPGRYFYLRDQEDGDFWSASWQPVGKPLDQYKSECRHGTAYTTITSEYKGIKSETKYYVPLGQNFEYWRLKVTNTSDKVRKIRVFSYCEFANQWNTTQDQVNLQYSLFIVKGEKVADNLLRYSIQDNLYIQHPEWEVGGAYMSQWVALVGTPMTGFDTSREAFIGTYGSYEHPKAVVEGACTNSEAYGDNSCGTVQGDLELQPGETKEIMLMLGIDDARDVGAKIVAEFGNFKRADEEFEKLVTTWHNRLGSFKAITPDEDINHTVNVWGLYNCLITFAWSRAASLVYNGERDGLGYRDSVQDILGVSAAIPQEAEERLVRLLSGQCQNGGAIPVISKDFNAGHEKAPKPEEYRSDDCQWFFHAVPCYVAETGNFDFYNKVVPYADGGEATVFGHLKRALEFNLERMGKDGIPCGLLADWNDCLKLGYHGQSLFVGFQLRLGLTTYADIATRLGKKEEADWALAHRKALDEAIQKKCWDGKWFIWAIGEDGTVYGTQTIEEGQIYFNTQVWAVMSSAATPEQAKLCLEAVKEKLATPYGLMLCAPPFVKTRSDLMTSVVFLKGIKENAGIFNHTQGWGVIAEIMMGNGDRAYEYLKAALPAAYNDKA
;
A
#
# COMPACT_ATOMS: atom_id res chain seq x y z
N MET A 1 6.76 -14.37 -21.77
CA MET A 1 6.91 -13.19 -22.67
C MET A 1 7.44 -12.05 -21.81
N LYS A 2 8.41 -11.30 -22.29
CA LYS A 2 8.96 -10.18 -21.51
C LYS A 2 8.14 -8.91 -21.79
N TYR A 3 7.60 -8.30 -20.75
CA TYR A 3 6.79 -7.08 -20.86
C TYR A 3 7.57 -5.80 -20.53
N GLY A 4 8.72 -5.93 -19.85
CA GLY A 4 9.51 -4.77 -19.46
C GLY A 4 10.88 -5.14 -18.89
N TYR A 5 11.58 -4.13 -18.38
CA TYR A 5 12.92 -4.25 -17.78
C TYR A 5 13.14 -3.18 -16.71
N PHE A 6 14.11 -3.42 -15.83
CA PHE A 6 14.55 -2.47 -14.81
C PHE A 6 15.56 -1.49 -15.40
N ASP A 7 15.35 -0.19 -15.17
CA ASP A 7 16.26 0.90 -15.45
C ASP A 7 16.71 1.51 -14.12
N ASP A 8 17.70 0.89 -13.50
CA ASP A 8 18.15 1.26 -12.14
C ASP A 8 18.80 2.64 -12.08
N ASP A 9 19.41 3.10 -13.19
CA ASP A 9 20.05 4.42 -13.24
C ASP A 9 19.02 5.55 -13.05
N ASN A 10 17.81 5.34 -13.55
CA ASN A 10 16.71 6.26 -13.41
C ASN A 10 15.71 5.86 -12.28
N ALA A 11 15.92 4.73 -11.62
CA ALA A 11 14.99 4.12 -10.68
C ALA A 11 13.58 3.95 -11.31
N GLU A 12 13.54 3.40 -12.52
CA GLU A 12 12.33 3.16 -13.30
C GLU A 12 12.15 1.67 -13.62
N TYR A 13 10.90 1.23 -13.73
CA TYR A 13 10.55 0.01 -14.42
C TYR A 13 9.89 0.36 -15.75
N VAL A 14 10.50 -0.08 -16.85
CA VAL A 14 10.06 0.23 -18.21
C VAL A 14 9.19 -0.88 -18.76
N ILE A 15 7.94 -0.57 -19.07
CA ILE A 15 6.95 -1.47 -19.67
C ILE A 15 6.90 -1.17 -21.16
N THR A 16 7.31 -2.13 -21.99
CA THR A 16 7.52 -1.94 -23.42
C THR A 16 6.29 -2.21 -24.29
N ARG A 17 5.17 -2.66 -23.66
CA ARG A 17 3.90 -2.92 -24.34
C ARG A 17 2.74 -2.76 -23.35
N PRO A 18 1.59 -2.19 -23.79
CA PRO A 18 0.52 -1.81 -22.88
C PRO A 18 -0.40 -2.97 -22.45
N ASP A 19 -0.41 -4.08 -23.19
CA ASP A 19 -1.26 -5.26 -22.97
C ASP A 19 -0.64 -6.24 -21.96
N THR A 20 -0.25 -5.74 -20.81
CA THR A 20 0.25 -6.54 -19.68
C THR A 20 -0.82 -7.54 -19.20
N PRO A 21 -0.43 -8.67 -18.57
CA PRO A 21 -1.40 -9.72 -18.14
C PRO A 21 -2.46 -9.21 -17.16
N THR A 22 -2.15 -8.17 -16.43
CA THR A 22 -3.05 -7.40 -15.56
C THR A 22 -2.58 -5.95 -15.54
N SER A 23 -3.37 -5.04 -15.00
CA SER A 23 -2.97 -3.64 -14.83
C SER A 23 -1.78 -3.54 -13.87
N TRP A 24 -0.64 -3.08 -14.34
CA TRP A 24 0.55 -2.87 -13.51
C TRP A 24 0.54 -1.45 -12.98
N SER A 25 0.60 -1.31 -11.67
CA SER A 25 0.35 -0.05 -10.99
C SER A 25 1.59 0.55 -10.36
N ASN A 26 1.58 1.87 -10.28
CA ASN A 26 2.51 2.71 -9.55
C ASN A 26 1.75 3.68 -8.64
N TYR A 27 2.46 4.41 -7.80
CA TYR A 27 1.91 5.29 -6.80
C TYR A 27 2.36 6.73 -7.03
N LEU A 28 1.46 7.69 -6.76
CA LEU A 28 1.75 9.11 -6.82
C LEU A 28 1.40 9.74 -5.48
N GLY A 29 2.16 10.77 -5.07
CA GLY A 29 1.81 11.59 -3.92
C GLY A 29 2.50 11.23 -2.61
N SER A 30 1.79 11.51 -1.52
CA SER A 30 2.27 11.44 -0.15
C SER A 30 1.25 10.77 0.77
N THR A 31 1.48 10.84 2.08
CA THR A 31 0.51 10.38 3.09
C THR A 31 -0.80 11.16 3.10
N VAL A 32 -0.83 12.36 2.52
CA VAL A 32 -2.00 13.25 2.49
C VAL A 32 -2.74 13.15 1.16
N TYR A 33 -2.06 13.37 0.06
CA TYR A 33 -2.60 13.18 -1.29
C TYR A 33 -2.00 11.91 -1.89
N GLY A 34 -2.81 10.88 -2.01
CA GLY A 34 -2.41 9.59 -2.55
C GLY A 34 -3.12 9.24 -3.84
N ALA A 35 -2.41 8.59 -4.75
CA ALA A 35 -3.00 8.11 -5.98
C ALA A 35 -2.35 6.81 -6.46
N VAL A 36 -3.16 5.94 -7.06
CA VAL A 36 -2.73 4.76 -7.80
C VAL A 36 -2.91 5.06 -9.29
N ILE A 37 -1.88 4.79 -10.08
CA ILE A 37 -1.90 4.91 -11.54
C ILE A 37 -1.39 3.61 -12.16
N THR A 38 -2.00 3.20 -13.29
CA THR A 38 -1.56 2.01 -14.02
C THR A 38 -0.75 2.36 -15.26
N ASN A 39 -0.14 1.35 -15.87
CA ASN A 39 0.56 1.47 -17.15
C ASN A 39 -0.32 1.97 -18.31
N ASN A 40 -1.64 2.00 -18.13
CA ASN A 40 -2.62 2.54 -19.06
C ASN A 40 -3.34 3.78 -18.52
N ALA A 41 -2.75 4.48 -17.55
CA ALA A 41 -3.30 5.67 -16.88
C ALA A 41 -4.64 5.45 -16.15
N GLY A 42 -5.02 4.19 -15.90
CA GLY A 42 -6.14 3.85 -15.02
C GLY A 42 -5.82 4.13 -13.55
N GLY A 43 -6.79 3.91 -12.67
CA GLY A 43 -6.60 4.03 -11.22
C GLY A 43 -7.41 5.17 -10.59
N TYR A 44 -7.07 5.56 -9.36
CA TYR A 44 -7.85 6.49 -8.55
C TYR A 44 -6.97 7.41 -7.70
N GLY A 45 -7.62 8.39 -7.04
CA GLY A 45 -6.97 9.31 -6.11
C GLY A 45 -7.78 9.47 -4.83
N PHE A 46 -7.09 9.73 -3.72
CA PHE A 46 -7.71 9.93 -2.41
C PHE A 46 -6.94 10.96 -1.57
N TYR A 47 -7.64 11.59 -0.65
CA TYR A 47 -7.10 12.52 0.33
C TYR A 47 -7.16 11.91 1.73
N LYS A 48 -6.05 11.76 2.41
CA LYS A 48 -5.85 11.17 3.75
C LYS A 48 -6.35 9.71 3.89
N SER A 49 -7.50 9.36 3.35
CA SER A 49 -8.16 8.07 3.52
C SER A 49 -8.62 7.51 2.19
N GLY A 50 -8.20 6.29 1.87
CA GLY A 50 -8.66 5.58 0.68
C GLY A 50 -10.15 5.22 0.72
N ALA A 51 -10.69 4.95 1.91
CA ALA A 51 -12.09 4.56 2.10
C ALA A 51 -13.04 5.76 2.17
N GLN A 52 -12.61 6.88 2.75
CA GLN A 52 -13.49 8.02 3.03
C GLN A 52 -13.09 9.31 2.30
N GLY A 53 -11.88 9.37 1.73
CA GLY A 53 -11.33 10.55 1.10
C GLY A 53 -11.16 10.44 -0.42
N ARG A 54 -11.77 9.45 -1.05
CA ARG A 54 -11.63 9.26 -2.50
C ARG A 54 -12.26 10.44 -3.26
N PHE A 55 -11.48 11.09 -4.09
CA PHE A 55 -11.93 12.21 -4.91
C PHE A 55 -11.93 11.86 -6.40
N MET A 56 -11.08 10.96 -6.85
CA MET A 56 -11.10 10.45 -8.22
C MET A 56 -11.59 9.00 -8.23
N ARG A 57 -12.66 8.77 -8.98
CA ARG A 57 -13.39 7.51 -8.97
C ARG A 57 -12.64 6.38 -9.64
N LEU A 58 -12.72 5.20 -9.03
CA LEU A 58 -12.49 3.91 -9.65
C LEU A 58 -13.80 3.14 -9.59
N ARG A 59 -14.20 2.50 -10.68
CA ARG A 59 -15.41 1.68 -10.68
C ARG A 59 -15.08 0.27 -10.20
N PHE A 60 -15.81 -0.12 -9.16
CA PHE A 60 -15.69 -1.46 -8.62
C PHE A 60 -16.14 -2.48 -9.66
N ASN A 61 -15.36 -3.55 -9.83
CA ASN A 61 -15.59 -4.59 -10.84
C ASN A 61 -15.65 -4.07 -12.31
N ALA A 62 -14.96 -2.98 -12.61
CA ALA A 62 -14.79 -2.55 -14.00
C ALA A 62 -13.99 -3.59 -14.81
N VAL A 63 -14.19 -3.57 -16.12
CA VAL A 63 -13.41 -4.33 -17.09
C VAL A 63 -12.94 -3.38 -18.19
N PRO A 64 -11.65 -3.09 -18.27
CA PRO A 64 -10.54 -3.43 -17.35
C PRO A 64 -10.75 -2.90 -15.92
N MET A 65 -10.10 -3.56 -14.95
CA MET A 65 -10.32 -3.31 -13.52
C MET A 65 -9.82 -1.95 -13.01
N ASP A 66 -9.04 -1.23 -13.79
CA ASP A 66 -8.43 0.05 -13.45
C ASP A 66 -9.18 1.28 -13.99
N GLN A 67 -10.37 1.08 -14.57
CA GLN A 67 -11.18 2.16 -15.14
C GLN A 67 -12.20 2.75 -14.13
N PRO A 68 -12.52 4.04 -14.31
CA PRO A 68 -11.86 5.03 -15.15
C PRO A 68 -10.51 5.47 -14.60
N GLY A 69 -9.81 6.32 -15.34
CA GLY A 69 -8.48 6.79 -14.99
C GLY A 69 -8.24 8.24 -15.35
N ARG A 70 -6.99 8.52 -15.71
CA ARG A 70 -6.45 9.84 -16.08
C ARG A 70 -6.20 9.90 -17.57
N TYR A 71 -7.24 10.07 -18.37
CA TYR A 71 -7.14 9.91 -19.82
C TYR A 71 -6.98 11.23 -20.56
N PHE A 72 -6.16 11.18 -21.63
CA PHE A 72 -6.22 12.14 -22.74
C PHE A 72 -6.63 11.39 -24.00
N TYR A 73 -7.71 11.87 -24.62
CA TYR A 73 -8.08 11.49 -25.97
C TYR A 73 -7.48 12.50 -26.95
N LEU A 74 -6.87 12.00 -28.00
CA LEU A 74 -6.34 12.77 -29.10
C LEU A 74 -7.19 12.50 -30.34
N ARG A 75 -7.74 13.54 -30.97
CA ARG A 75 -8.58 13.40 -32.16
C ARG A 75 -7.98 14.22 -33.30
N ASP A 76 -7.75 13.56 -34.42
CA ASP A 76 -7.37 14.22 -35.67
C ASP A 76 -8.58 14.97 -36.22
N GLN A 77 -8.43 16.27 -36.46
CA GLN A 77 -9.52 17.11 -36.99
C GLN A 77 -9.70 16.91 -38.50
N GLU A 78 -8.74 16.31 -39.22
CA GLU A 78 -8.80 16.11 -40.65
C GLU A 78 -9.73 14.94 -41.02
N ASP A 79 -9.59 13.80 -40.34
CA ASP A 79 -10.33 12.58 -40.66
C ASP A 79 -11.27 12.11 -39.52
N GLY A 80 -11.21 12.73 -38.37
CA GLY A 80 -12.05 12.40 -37.24
C GLY A 80 -11.62 11.15 -36.44
N ASP A 81 -10.52 10.50 -36.82
CA ASP A 81 -9.99 9.38 -36.07
C ASP A 81 -9.44 9.84 -34.70
N PHE A 82 -9.57 9.00 -33.69
CA PHE A 82 -9.16 9.33 -32.34
C PHE A 82 -8.55 8.14 -31.62
N TRP A 83 -7.70 8.41 -30.63
CA TRP A 83 -7.01 7.42 -29.80
C TRP A 83 -6.74 7.98 -28.40
N SER A 84 -6.32 7.12 -27.49
CA SER A 84 -5.86 7.54 -26.16
C SER A 84 -4.36 7.69 -26.13
N ALA A 85 -3.84 8.70 -25.43
CA ALA A 85 -2.40 8.88 -25.20
C ALA A 85 -1.77 7.72 -24.38
N SER A 86 -2.60 6.98 -23.66
CA SER A 86 -2.23 5.86 -22.77
C SER A 86 -2.64 4.48 -23.28
N TRP A 87 -2.94 4.31 -24.57
CA TRP A 87 -3.54 3.15 -25.23
C TRP A 87 -4.99 2.89 -24.80
N GLN A 88 -5.24 2.52 -23.56
CA GLN A 88 -6.58 2.49 -22.99
C GLN A 88 -7.07 3.92 -22.71
N PRO A 89 -8.39 4.19 -22.77
CA PRO A 89 -9.43 3.20 -22.97
C PRO A 89 -9.80 2.88 -24.44
N VAL A 90 -9.25 3.59 -25.45
CA VAL A 90 -9.61 3.38 -26.86
C VAL A 90 -9.08 2.05 -27.42
N GLY A 91 -7.87 1.64 -27.05
CA GLY A 91 -7.33 0.32 -27.37
C GLY A 91 -7.04 0.09 -28.86
N LYS A 92 -6.39 1.04 -29.55
CA LYS A 92 -5.99 0.86 -30.96
C LYS A 92 -5.14 -0.40 -31.16
N PRO A 93 -5.26 -1.09 -32.32
CA PRO A 93 -4.47 -2.28 -32.64
C PRO A 93 -2.96 -2.04 -32.47
N LEU A 94 -2.27 -2.97 -31.78
CA LEU A 94 -0.85 -2.82 -31.43
C LEU A 94 0.13 -2.97 -32.60
N ASP A 95 -0.32 -3.39 -33.77
CA ASP A 95 0.45 -3.34 -35.00
C ASP A 95 0.53 -1.90 -35.59
N GLN A 96 -0.37 -1.00 -35.15
CA GLN A 96 -0.44 0.40 -35.59
C GLN A 96 -0.12 1.39 -34.46
N TYR A 97 -0.21 0.96 -33.20
CA TYR A 97 -0.03 1.78 -32.02
C TYR A 97 1.16 1.29 -31.18
N LYS A 98 2.09 2.18 -30.87
CA LYS A 98 3.21 1.88 -29.99
C LYS A 98 2.98 2.56 -28.65
N SER A 99 3.35 1.89 -27.58
CA SER A 99 3.31 2.45 -26.23
C SER A 99 4.45 1.93 -25.37
N GLU A 100 5.03 2.83 -24.60
CA GLU A 100 5.99 2.54 -23.55
C GLU A 100 5.52 3.26 -22.27
N CYS A 101 5.52 2.56 -21.14
CA CYS A 101 5.25 3.17 -19.85
C CYS A 101 6.48 3.02 -18.96
N ARG A 102 6.90 4.12 -18.32
CA ARG A 102 7.97 4.19 -17.33
C ARG A 102 7.35 4.51 -15.97
N HIS A 103 7.34 3.52 -15.10
CA HIS A 103 7.00 3.71 -13.69
C HIS A 103 8.25 4.07 -12.92
N GLY A 104 8.38 5.34 -12.55
CA GLY A 104 9.44 5.82 -11.68
C GLY A 104 8.97 5.90 -10.22
N THR A 105 9.83 6.38 -9.34
CA THR A 105 9.50 6.54 -7.92
C THR A 105 8.63 7.78 -7.70
N ALA A 106 7.33 7.55 -7.47
CA ALA A 106 6.26 8.54 -7.32
C ALA A 106 5.90 9.35 -8.58
N TYR A 107 6.24 8.85 -9.76
CA TYR A 107 5.79 9.39 -11.04
C TYR A 107 5.61 8.29 -12.09
N THR A 108 4.86 8.61 -13.14
CA THR A 108 4.68 7.71 -14.30
C THR A 108 4.74 8.52 -15.58
N THR A 109 5.49 8.03 -16.57
CA THR A 109 5.53 8.60 -17.91
C THR A 109 5.03 7.56 -18.91
N ILE A 110 4.05 7.92 -19.73
CA ILE A 110 3.52 7.08 -20.81
C ILE A 110 3.81 7.77 -22.13
N THR A 111 4.54 7.09 -23.00
CA THR A 111 4.83 7.54 -24.36
C THR A 111 4.07 6.70 -25.35
N SER A 112 3.43 7.31 -26.34
CA SER A 112 2.75 6.59 -27.42
C SER A 112 3.00 7.19 -28.78
N GLU A 113 2.82 6.39 -29.84
CA GLU A 113 2.91 6.83 -31.22
C GLU A 113 1.81 6.19 -32.05
N TYR A 114 1.01 7.02 -32.72
CA TYR A 114 -0.04 6.59 -33.63
C TYR A 114 -0.21 7.61 -34.78
N LYS A 115 -0.30 7.10 -36.03
CA LYS A 115 -0.54 7.92 -37.26
C LYS A 115 0.38 9.15 -37.40
N GLY A 116 1.64 9.05 -37.04
CA GLY A 116 2.60 10.15 -37.12
C GLY A 116 2.41 11.24 -36.04
N ILE A 117 1.71 10.92 -34.99
CA ILE A 117 1.67 11.72 -33.76
C ILE A 117 2.29 10.92 -32.64
N LYS A 118 3.32 11.50 -32.01
CA LYS A 118 3.90 10.99 -30.76
C LYS A 118 3.36 11.79 -29.60
N SER A 119 2.92 11.12 -28.53
CA SER A 119 2.54 11.76 -27.27
C SER A 119 3.41 11.24 -26.13
N GLU A 120 3.72 12.10 -25.17
CA GLU A 120 4.37 11.76 -23.91
C GLU A 120 3.57 12.40 -22.78
N THR A 121 3.01 11.59 -21.90
CA THR A 121 2.25 12.10 -20.74
C THR A 121 2.98 11.74 -19.46
N LYS A 122 3.30 12.75 -18.65
CA LYS A 122 3.95 12.60 -17.35
C LYS A 122 2.98 12.95 -16.22
N TYR A 123 2.82 12.01 -15.28
CA TYR A 123 1.92 12.13 -14.13
C TYR A 123 2.74 12.15 -12.84
N TYR A 124 2.52 13.14 -11.97
CA TYR A 124 3.14 13.24 -10.65
C TYR A 124 2.42 14.23 -9.75
N VAL A 125 2.62 14.08 -8.44
CA VAL A 125 2.16 14.98 -7.39
C VAL A 125 3.37 15.73 -6.83
N PRO A 126 3.40 17.07 -6.86
CA PRO A 126 4.48 17.83 -6.25
C PRO A 126 4.56 17.60 -4.74
N LEU A 127 5.76 17.65 -4.18
CA LEU A 127 5.96 17.42 -2.75
C LEU A 127 5.18 18.44 -1.90
N GLY A 128 4.39 17.92 -0.95
CA GLY A 128 3.60 18.73 -0.03
C GLY A 128 2.38 19.42 -0.64
N GLN A 129 2.02 19.09 -1.88
CA GLN A 129 0.87 19.66 -2.56
C GLN A 129 -0.31 18.68 -2.61
N ASN A 130 -1.52 19.24 -2.72
CA ASN A 130 -2.77 18.50 -2.83
C ASN A 130 -3.36 18.58 -4.25
N PHE A 131 -2.50 18.47 -5.25
CA PHE A 131 -2.88 18.39 -6.66
C PHE A 131 -1.85 17.59 -7.44
N GLU A 132 -2.24 17.07 -8.59
CA GLU A 132 -1.38 16.34 -9.51
C GLU A 132 -1.26 17.04 -10.87
N TYR A 133 -0.13 16.91 -11.50
CA TYR A 133 0.13 17.30 -12.87
C TYR A 133 -0.08 16.12 -13.82
N TRP A 134 -0.76 16.38 -14.95
CA TRP A 134 -0.77 15.53 -16.14
C TRP A 134 -0.18 16.35 -17.28
N ARG A 135 1.08 16.18 -17.56
CA ARG A 135 1.82 16.96 -18.56
C ARG A 135 1.86 16.17 -19.85
N LEU A 136 1.18 16.67 -20.89
CA LEU A 136 1.10 16.04 -22.19
C LEU A 136 1.88 16.85 -23.22
N LYS A 137 2.95 16.22 -23.78
CA LYS A 137 3.65 16.69 -24.97
C LYS A 137 3.11 15.96 -26.19
N VAL A 138 2.80 16.71 -27.25
CA VAL A 138 2.32 16.17 -28.53
C VAL A 138 3.29 16.61 -29.62
N THR A 139 3.90 15.66 -30.31
CA THR A 139 4.85 15.90 -31.39
C THR A 139 4.28 15.39 -32.71
N ASN A 140 4.30 16.23 -33.73
CA ASN A 140 3.99 15.83 -35.09
C ASN A 140 5.21 15.22 -35.76
N THR A 141 5.24 13.90 -35.93
CA THR A 141 6.35 13.18 -36.59
C THR A 141 6.07 12.96 -38.08
N SER A 142 4.95 13.49 -38.60
CA SER A 142 4.61 13.42 -40.04
C SER A 142 5.17 14.61 -40.81
N ASP A 143 5.04 14.57 -42.11
CA ASP A 143 5.52 15.61 -43.05
C ASP A 143 4.49 16.68 -43.39
N LYS A 144 3.30 16.64 -42.77
CA LYS A 144 2.21 17.60 -42.97
C LYS A 144 1.79 18.30 -41.70
N VAL A 145 1.16 19.45 -41.80
CA VAL A 145 0.52 20.12 -40.66
C VAL A 145 -0.59 19.24 -40.09
N ARG A 146 -0.65 19.10 -38.77
CA ARG A 146 -1.68 18.32 -38.09
C ARG A 146 -2.47 19.19 -37.11
N LYS A 147 -3.78 19.00 -37.12
CA LYS A 147 -4.70 19.66 -36.18
C LYS A 147 -5.28 18.61 -35.26
N ILE A 148 -4.82 18.63 -34.02
CA ILE A 148 -5.19 17.65 -33.00
C ILE A 148 -6.04 18.32 -31.95
N ARG A 149 -7.24 17.79 -31.73
CA ARG A 149 -8.07 18.15 -30.57
C ARG A 149 -7.79 17.21 -29.43
N VAL A 150 -7.56 17.76 -28.26
CA VAL A 150 -7.27 17.02 -27.03
C VAL A 150 -8.45 17.16 -26.09
N PHE A 151 -8.88 16.03 -25.52
CA PHE A 151 -9.86 15.97 -24.44
C PHE A 151 -9.21 15.31 -23.25
N SER A 152 -9.28 15.93 -22.07
CA SER A 152 -8.97 15.22 -20.83
C SER A 152 -10.20 14.47 -20.33
N TYR A 153 -9.99 13.48 -19.46
CA TYR A 153 -11.09 12.81 -18.78
C TYR A 153 -10.65 12.23 -17.43
N CYS A 154 -11.45 12.52 -16.40
CA CYS A 154 -11.49 11.79 -15.14
C CYS A 154 -12.92 11.82 -14.59
N GLU A 155 -13.24 10.93 -13.66
CA GLU A 155 -14.50 10.96 -12.94
C GLU A 155 -14.26 11.36 -11.48
N PHE A 156 -15.11 12.21 -10.94
CA PHE A 156 -15.07 12.58 -9.53
C PHE A 156 -15.90 11.61 -8.69
N ALA A 157 -15.40 11.27 -7.51
CA ALA A 157 -16.10 10.47 -6.54
C ALA A 157 -16.86 11.37 -5.55
N ASN A 158 -17.98 10.87 -5.04
CA ASN A 158 -18.71 11.52 -3.99
C ASN A 158 -18.06 11.26 -2.63
N GLN A 159 -17.28 12.21 -2.15
CA GLN A 159 -16.54 12.09 -0.89
C GLN A 159 -17.46 12.10 0.34
N TRP A 160 -18.68 12.62 0.23
CA TRP A 160 -19.68 12.59 1.29
C TRP A 160 -19.99 11.15 1.72
N ASN A 161 -20.08 10.24 0.77
CA ASN A 161 -20.35 8.84 1.04
C ASN A 161 -19.71 7.94 -0.03
N THR A 162 -18.43 7.59 0.15
CA THR A 162 -17.68 6.80 -0.82
C THR A 162 -18.31 5.42 -1.04
N THR A 163 -18.81 4.76 0.00
CA THR A 163 -19.48 3.47 -0.12
C THR A 163 -20.74 3.57 -0.98
N GLN A 164 -21.55 4.61 -0.78
CA GLN A 164 -22.74 4.86 -1.60
C GLN A 164 -22.37 5.19 -3.04
N ASP A 165 -21.31 5.97 -3.25
CA ASP A 165 -20.84 6.31 -4.60
C ASP A 165 -20.38 5.08 -5.39
N GLN A 166 -19.86 4.07 -4.71
CA GLN A 166 -19.44 2.81 -5.34
C GLN A 166 -20.58 1.85 -5.62
N VAL A 167 -21.51 1.74 -4.67
CA VAL A 167 -22.61 0.76 -4.74
C VAL A 167 -23.79 1.31 -5.55
N ASN A 168 -24.16 2.55 -5.30
CA ASN A 168 -25.21 3.24 -6.04
C ASN A 168 -24.91 4.74 -6.11
N LEU A 169 -25.36 5.38 -7.17
CA LEU A 169 -25.10 6.81 -7.43
C LEU A 169 -26.12 7.75 -6.82
N GLN A 170 -26.96 7.28 -5.89
CA GLN A 170 -28.11 8.04 -5.40
C GLN A 170 -27.70 9.44 -4.89
N TYR A 171 -26.69 9.52 -4.02
CA TYR A 171 -26.28 10.83 -3.50
C TYR A 171 -25.60 11.69 -4.55
N SER A 172 -24.78 11.13 -5.44
CA SER A 172 -24.18 11.88 -6.55
C SER A 172 -25.26 12.54 -7.40
N LEU A 173 -26.35 11.83 -7.70
CA LEU A 173 -27.48 12.36 -8.48
C LEU A 173 -28.26 13.47 -7.77
N PHE A 174 -28.10 13.66 -6.47
CA PHE A 174 -28.89 14.63 -5.69
C PHE A 174 -28.09 15.84 -5.21
N ILE A 175 -26.76 15.69 -4.98
CA ILE A 175 -25.97 16.69 -4.25
C ILE A 175 -24.78 17.24 -5.03
N VAL A 176 -24.43 16.61 -6.16
CA VAL A 176 -23.26 16.98 -6.94
C VAL A 176 -23.53 18.17 -7.86
N LYS A 177 -22.54 19.06 -7.95
CA LYS A 177 -22.51 20.16 -8.90
C LYS A 177 -21.13 20.20 -9.59
N GLY A 178 -21.15 20.32 -10.92
CA GLY A 178 -19.97 20.57 -11.73
C GLY A 178 -20.17 21.84 -12.57
N GLU A 179 -19.24 22.78 -12.51
CA GLU A 179 -19.37 24.09 -13.15
C GLU A 179 -18.04 24.63 -13.67
N LYS A 180 -18.10 25.53 -14.67
CA LYS A 180 -16.92 26.31 -15.08
C LYS A 180 -16.85 27.56 -14.20
N VAL A 181 -15.73 27.78 -13.52
CA VAL A 181 -15.54 28.90 -12.59
C VAL A 181 -14.55 29.98 -13.10
N ALA A 182 -13.69 29.62 -14.07
CA ALA A 182 -12.81 30.54 -14.79
C ALA A 182 -12.57 30.04 -16.22
N ASP A 183 -11.88 30.83 -17.04
CA ASP A 183 -11.65 30.47 -18.46
C ASP A 183 -10.93 29.16 -18.68
N ASN A 184 -10.12 28.73 -17.69
CA ASN A 184 -9.35 27.49 -17.75
C ASN A 184 -9.59 26.57 -16.53
N LEU A 185 -10.64 26.80 -15.71
CA LEU A 185 -10.84 26.14 -14.43
C LEU A 185 -12.26 25.62 -14.27
N LEU A 186 -12.40 24.34 -14.06
CA LEU A 186 -13.62 23.64 -13.68
C LEU A 186 -13.64 23.33 -12.18
N ARG A 187 -14.81 23.36 -11.57
CA ARG A 187 -15.07 22.98 -10.20
C ARG A 187 -16.06 21.83 -10.14
N TYR A 188 -15.77 20.86 -9.33
CA TYR A 188 -16.69 19.87 -8.82
C TYR A 188 -16.94 20.15 -7.34
N SER A 189 -18.17 20.06 -6.89
CA SER A 189 -18.51 20.17 -5.47
C SER A 189 -19.73 19.32 -5.12
N ILE A 190 -19.83 18.94 -3.86
CA ILE A 190 -21.10 18.57 -3.26
C ILE A 190 -21.74 19.83 -2.67
N GLN A 191 -22.96 19.71 -2.18
CA GLN A 191 -23.82 20.80 -1.69
C GLN A 191 -23.05 21.89 -0.91
N ASP A 192 -22.93 23.08 -1.47
CA ASP A 192 -22.21 24.23 -0.88
C ASP A 192 -22.72 24.61 0.52
N ASN A 193 -24.01 24.47 0.77
CA ASN A 193 -24.61 24.85 2.05
C ASN A 193 -24.14 24.01 3.24
N LEU A 194 -23.75 22.76 3.02
CA LEU A 194 -23.19 21.92 4.08
C LEU A 194 -21.85 22.46 4.55
N TYR A 195 -21.00 22.89 3.62
CA TYR A 195 -19.70 23.46 3.94
C TYR A 195 -19.81 24.82 4.65
N ILE A 196 -20.79 25.65 4.26
CA ILE A 196 -21.05 26.96 4.89
C ILE A 196 -21.56 26.78 6.32
N GLN A 197 -22.42 25.79 6.57
CA GLN A 197 -23.02 25.54 7.88
C GLN A 197 -22.08 24.77 8.81
N HIS A 198 -21.22 23.94 8.25
CA HIS A 198 -20.33 23.00 8.96
C HIS A 198 -18.92 23.03 8.36
N PRO A 199 -18.19 24.15 8.47
CA PRO A 199 -16.85 24.28 7.93
C PRO A 199 -15.85 23.31 8.62
N GLU A 200 -16.18 22.84 9.81
CA GLU A 200 -15.45 21.80 10.55
C GLU A 200 -15.68 20.40 10.01
N TRP A 201 -16.68 20.20 9.15
CA TRP A 201 -16.95 18.91 8.54
C TRP A 201 -15.96 18.64 7.40
N GLU A 202 -14.78 18.17 7.77
CA GLU A 202 -13.99 17.34 6.89
C GLU A 202 -14.70 16.00 6.76
N VAL A 203 -15.59 15.85 5.81
CA VAL A 203 -16.25 14.57 5.58
C VAL A 203 -15.19 13.55 5.15
N GLY A 204 -14.94 12.58 6.03
CA GLY A 204 -13.92 11.60 5.79
C GLY A 204 -12.48 12.14 5.71
N GLY A 205 -12.22 13.35 6.18
CA GLY A 205 -10.95 14.03 6.03
C GLY A 205 -10.67 14.52 4.62
N ALA A 206 -11.71 14.64 3.78
CA ALA A 206 -11.60 15.09 2.42
C ALA A 206 -12.40 16.38 2.18
N TYR A 207 -11.90 17.23 1.31
CA TYR A 207 -12.60 18.41 0.89
C TYR A 207 -13.83 18.05 0.05
N MET A 208 -14.90 18.84 0.21
CA MET A 208 -16.12 18.67 -0.56
C MET A 208 -16.05 19.26 -1.96
N SER A 209 -14.87 19.67 -2.42
CA SER A 209 -14.62 20.27 -3.71
C SER A 209 -13.31 19.79 -4.32
N GLN A 210 -13.36 19.62 -5.63
CA GLN A 210 -12.18 19.35 -6.48
C GLN A 210 -12.21 20.31 -7.67
N TRP A 211 -11.08 20.38 -8.36
CA TRP A 211 -10.95 21.22 -9.53
C TRP A 211 -10.02 20.59 -10.59
N VAL A 212 -10.28 21.01 -11.84
CA VAL A 212 -9.43 20.68 -12.99
C VAL A 212 -9.13 21.97 -13.73
N ALA A 213 -7.85 22.18 -14.05
CA ALA A 213 -7.40 23.34 -14.82
C ALA A 213 -6.59 22.93 -16.05
N LEU A 214 -6.80 23.61 -17.17
CA LEU A 214 -6.03 23.45 -18.40
C LEU A 214 -5.03 24.60 -18.55
N VAL A 215 -3.78 24.27 -18.85
CA VAL A 215 -2.67 25.23 -19.06
C VAL A 215 -1.94 24.90 -20.36
N GLY A 216 -1.46 25.90 -21.06
CA GLY A 216 -0.66 25.77 -22.30
C GLY A 216 -1.46 25.93 -23.60
N THR A 217 -2.78 25.83 -23.54
CA THR A 217 -3.70 26.14 -24.63
C THR A 217 -5.02 26.70 -24.08
N PRO A 218 -5.76 27.52 -24.82
CA PRO A 218 -7.11 27.92 -24.42
C PRO A 218 -8.04 26.71 -24.28
N MET A 219 -8.88 26.73 -23.26
CA MET A 219 -9.99 25.77 -23.13
C MET A 219 -11.08 26.13 -24.14
N THR A 220 -11.22 25.35 -25.20
CA THR A 220 -12.17 25.58 -26.30
C THR A 220 -13.51 24.87 -26.08
N GLY A 221 -13.60 24.02 -25.06
CA GLY A 221 -14.81 23.31 -24.64
C GLY A 221 -14.58 22.59 -23.34
N PHE A 222 -15.67 22.19 -22.69
CA PHE A 222 -15.63 21.39 -21.47
C PHE A 222 -16.92 20.58 -21.31
N ASP A 223 -16.88 19.53 -20.49
CA ASP A 223 -18.06 18.84 -19.95
C ASP A 223 -17.81 18.47 -18.50
N THR A 224 -18.73 18.78 -17.61
CA THR A 224 -18.73 18.28 -16.24
C THR A 224 -19.81 17.21 -16.00
N SER A 225 -20.75 17.03 -16.95
CA SER A 225 -21.69 15.91 -16.97
C SER A 225 -21.05 14.72 -17.67
N ARG A 226 -20.96 13.59 -16.96
CA ARG A 226 -20.46 12.33 -17.51
C ARG A 226 -21.32 11.84 -18.69
N GLU A 227 -22.65 11.96 -18.56
CA GLU A 227 -23.59 11.52 -19.61
C GLU A 227 -23.46 12.36 -20.88
N ALA A 228 -23.21 13.67 -20.76
CA ALA A 228 -22.97 14.53 -21.91
C ALA A 228 -21.68 14.14 -22.65
N PHE A 229 -20.60 13.85 -21.91
CA PHE A 229 -19.32 13.48 -22.51
C PHE A 229 -19.30 12.06 -23.07
N ILE A 230 -19.69 11.06 -22.24
CA ILE A 230 -19.67 9.65 -22.65
C ILE A 230 -20.83 9.30 -23.57
N GLY A 231 -22.02 9.84 -23.29
CA GLY A 231 -23.28 9.45 -23.92
C GLY A 231 -23.97 8.32 -23.17
N THR A 232 -25.33 8.32 -23.20
CA THR A 232 -26.15 7.31 -22.49
C THR A 232 -25.80 5.87 -22.89
N TYR A 233 -25.49 5.64 -24.17
CA TYR A 233 -25.11 4.34 -24.73
C TYR A 233 -23.65 4.28 -25.19
N GLY A 234 -22.84 5.27 -24.78
CA GLY A 234 -21.42 5.34 -25.07
C GLY A 234 -20.58 4.53 -24.08
N SER A 235 -19.27 4.55 -24.30
CA SER A 235 -18.29 3.89 -23.45
C SER A 235 -17.03 4.76 -23.32
N TYR A 236 -16.14 4.41 -22.41
CA TYR A 236 -14.83 5.07 -22.35
C TYR A 236 -14.01 4.88 -23.63
N GLU A 237 -14.23 3.78 -24.35
CA GLU A 237 -13.58 3.49 -25.64
C GLU A 237 -14.12 4.42 -26.75
N HIS A 238 -15.41 4.76 -26.71
CA HIS A 238 -16.09 5.58 -27.73
C HIS A 238 -16.95 6.68 -27.07
N PRO A 239 -16.32 7.68 -26.40
CA PRO A 239 -17.08 8.76 -25.78
C PRO A 239 -17.74 9.63 -26.84
N LYS A 240 -19.02 9.93 -26.65
CA LYS A 240 -19.85 10.72 -27.58
C LYS A 240 -19.16 12.02 -28.01
N ALA A 241 -18.68 12.82 -27.04
CA ALA A 241 -18.05 14.10 -27.34
C ALA A 241 -16.77 13.96 -28.16
N VAL A 242 -15.99 12.91 -27.96
CA VAL A 242 -14.79 12.65 -28.76
C VAL A 242 -15.16 12.18 -30.17
N VAL A 243 -16.14 11.29 -30.31
CA VAL A 243 -16.65 10.83 -31.61
C VAL A 243 -17.23 12.00 -32.43
N GLU A 244 -18.08 12.82 -31.82
CA GLU A 244 -18.67 14.00 -32.46
C GLU A 244 -17.66 15.15 -32.65
N GLY A 245 -16.56 15.13 -31.92
CA GLY A 245 -15.44 16.04 -32.05
C GLY A 245 -15.54 17.33 -31.23
N ALA A 246 -16.50 17.45 -30.30
CA ALA A 246 -16.63 18.60 -29.43
C ALA A 246 -17.34 18.28 -28.12
N CYS A 247 -16.89 18.91 -27.04
CA CYS A 247 -17.64 19.01 -25.80
C CYS A 247 -18.89 19.90 -25.98
N THR A 248 -19.88 19.66 -25.13
CA THR A 248 -21.16 20.37 -25.17
C THR A 248 -21.23 21.59 -24.24
N ASN A 249 -20.17 21.83 -23.45
CA ASN A 249 -20.10 22.81 -22.35
C ASN A 249 -21.15 22.52 -21.27
N SER A 250 -21.37 21.25 -20.97
CA SER A 250 -22.34 20.81 -19.97
C SER A 250 -21.87 21.14 -18.57
N GLU A 251 -22.81 21.55 -17.73
CA GLU A 251 -22.63 21.69 -16.28
C GLU A 251 -23.49 20.67 -15.56
N ALA A 252 -22.86 19.82 -14.74
CA ALA A 252 -23.58 18.82 -13.95
C ALA A 252 -24.33 19.48 -12.79
N TYR A 253 -25.58 19.09 -12.62
CA TYR A 253 -26.41 19.51 -11.52
C TYR A 253 -27.27 18.34 -11.05
N GLY A 254 -26.81 17.67 -10.01
CA GLY A 254 -27.39 16.40 -9.59
C GLY A 254 -27.13 15.28 -10.60
N ASP A 255 -25.88 15.09 -11.00
CA ASP A 255 -25.47 14.12 -12.02
C ASP A 255 -24.18 13.39 -11.59
N ASN A 256 -23.80 12.41 -12.36
CA ASN A 256 -22.50 11.79 -12.32
C ASN A 256 -21.48 12.72 -12.96
N SER A 257 -20.58 13.28 -12.18
CA SER A 257 -19.68 14.32 -12.70
C SER A 257 -18.35 13.78 -13.20
N CYS A 258 -17.83 14.45 -14.23
CA CYS A 258 -16.50 14.24 -14.78
C CYS A 258 -15.72 15.55 -14.88
N GLY A 259 -14.41 15.43 -15.05
CA GLY A 259 -13.51 16.56 -15.32
C GLY A 259 -12.99 16.46 -16.74
N THR A 260 -13.70 17.06 -17.68
CA THR A 260 -13.29 17.10 -19.08
C THR A 260 -13.06 18.53 -19.54
N VAL A 261 -11.87 18.76 -20.11
CA VAL A 261 -11.53 19.98 -20.81
C VAL A 261 -11.07 19.66 -22.22
N GLN A 262 -11.40 20.54 -23.17
CA GLN A 262 -11.03 20.45 -24.57
C GLN A 262 -10.05 21.57 -24.93
N GLY A 263 -8.99 21.23 -25.68
CA GLY A 263 -8.05 22.17 -26.24
C GLY A 263 -7.63 21.77 -27.66
N ASP A 264 -7.21 22.75 -28.46
CA ASP A 264 -6.81 22.53 -29.83
C ASP A 264 -5.33 22.80 -30.04
N LEU A 265 -4.65 21.92 -30.77
CA LEU A 265 -3.24 22.02 -31.15
C LEU A 265 -3.10 21.98 -32.66
N GLU A 266 -2.45 22.99 -33.24
CA GLU A 266 -1.99 22.94 -34.62
C GLU A 266 -0.47 22.77 -34.61
N LEU A 267 0.02 21.69 -35.24
CA LEU A 267 1.40 21.24 -35.18
C LEU A 267 2.02 21.23 -36.59
N GLN A 268 3.08 22.00 -36.80
CA GLN A 268 3.90 21.91 -37.99
C GLN A 268 4.68 20.57 -38.00
N PRO A 269 5.17 20.10 -39.15
CA PRO A 269 6.07 18.94 -39.20
C PRO A 269 7.28 19.10 -38.26
N GLY A 270 7.49 18.11 -37.38
CA GLY A 270 8.53 18.10 -36.36
C GLY A 270 8.25 18.97 -35.14
N GLU A 271 7.14 19.71 -35.08
CA GLU A 271 6.81 20.56 -33.92
C GLU A 271 6.29 19.75 -32.74
N THR A 272 6.69 20.17 -31.56
CA THR A 272 6.17 19.67 -30.28
C THR A 272 5.46 20.80 -29.54
N LYS A 273 4.24 20.56 -29.10
CA LYS A 273 3.52 21.43 -28.15
C LYS A 273 3.24 20.68 -26.86
N GLU A 274 3.26 21.43 -25.77
CA GLU A 274 2.97 20.91 -24.45
C GLU A 274 1.71 21.58 -23.88
N ILE A 275 0.84 20.74 -23.29
CA ILE A 275 -0.27 21.18 -22.46
C ILE A 275 -0.19 20.50 -21.11
N MET A 276 -0.83 21.06 -20.11
CA MET A 276 -0.81 20.56 -18.77
C MET A 276 -2.21 20.61 -18.19
N LEU A 277 -2.68 19.47 -17.69
CA LEU A 277 -3.84 19.42 -16.81
C LEU A 277 -3.35 19.40 -15.37
N MET A 278 -4.01 20.19 -14.52
CA MET A 278 -3.85 20.14 -13.08
C MET A 278 -5.17 19.66 -12.48
N LEU A 279 -5.11 18.63 -11.63
CA LEU A 279 -6.26 18.10 -10.89
C LEU A 279 -5.97 18.22 -9.40
N GLY A 280 -6.79 18.95 -8.69
CA GLY A 280 -6.58 19.20 -7.26
C GLY A 280 -7.84 19.10 -6.44
N ILE A 281 -7.62 19.11 -5.14
CA ILE A 281 -8.66 19.12 -4.10
C ILE A 281 -8.61 20.45 -3.38
N ASP A 282 -9.74 20.92 -2.89
CA ASP A 282 -10.01 22.17 -2.22
C ASP A 282 -10.96 23.08 -3.03
N ASP A 283 -11.33 24.24 -2.48
CA ASP A 283 -12.21 25.15 -3.22
C ASP A 283 -11.51 25.74 -4.45
N ALA A 284 -12.08 25.47 -5.62
CA ALA A 284 -11.56 25.91 -6.90
C ALA A 284 -11.49 27.45 -7.02
N ARG A 285 -12.45 28.17 -6.40
CA ARG A 285 -12.61 29.63 -6.52
C ARG A 285 -11.58 30.39 -5.68
N ASP A 286 -11.03 29.79 -4.65
CA ASP A 286 -10.03 30.39 -3.77
C ASP A 286 -8.69 29.66 -3.87
N VAL A 287 -8.55 28.52 -3.24
CA VAL A 287 -7.28 27.77 -3.15
C VAL A 287 -6.87 27.25 -4.52
N GLY A 288 -7.78 26.62 -5.27
CA GLY A 288 -7.50 26.10 -6.61
C GLY A 288 -7.02 27.18 -7.56
N ALA A 289 -7.69 28.34 -7.60
CA ALA A 289 -7.28 29.48 -8.43
C ALA A 289 -5.88 30.00 -8.08
N LYS A 290 -5.53 30.06 -6.78
CA LYS A 290 -4.20 30.47 -6.31
C LYS A 290 -3.13 29.44 -6.72
N ILE A 291 -3.42 28.15 -6.56
CA ILE A 291 -2.52 27.07 -6.99
C ILE A 291 -2.29 27.13 -8.50
N VAL A 292 -3.32 27.29 -9.30
CA VAL A 292 -3.17 27.42 -10.76
C VAL A 292 -2.34 28.66 -11.12
N ALA A 293 -2.54 29.80 -10.44
CA ALA A 293 -1.75 31.00 -10.68
C ALA A 293 -0.26 30.81 -10.33
N GLU A 294 0.06 30.10 -9.26
CA GLU A 294 1.43 29.87 -8.79
C GLU A 294 2.13 28.74 -9.56
N PHE A 295 1.45 27.60 -9.70
CA PHE A 295 2.02 26.35 -10.23
C PHE A 295 1.66 26.07 -11.70
N GLY A 296 0.74 26.83 -12.29
CA GLY A 296 0.25 26.66 -13.65
C GLY A 296 1.22 27.18 -14.73
N ASN A 297 2.52 26.83 -14.61
CA ASN A 297 3.51 27.11 -15.64
C ASN A 297 4.52 25.97 -15.75
N PHE A 298 5.04 25.75 -16.96
CA PHE A 298 5.88 24.60 -17.26
C PHE A 298 7.22 24.62 -16.52
N LYS A 299 7.84 25.80 -16.35
CA LYS A 299 9.10 25.94 -15.63
C LYS A 299 8.94 25.51 -14.15
N ARG A 300 7.86 25.98 -13.49
CA ARG A 300 7.57 25.58 -12.12
C ARG A 300 7.31 24.07 -12.03
N ALA A 301 6.56 23.53 -12.98
CA ALA A 301 6.31 22.10 -13.04
C ALA A 301 7.62 21.28 -13.20
N ASP A 302 8.58 21.75 -14.02
CA ASP A 302 9.90 21.11 -14.11
C ASP A 302 10.65 21.17 -12.77
N GLU A 303 10.70 22.32 -12.12
CA GLU A 303 11.34 22.48 -10.81
C GLU A 303 10.74 21.56 -9.74
N GLU A 304 9.42 21.42 -9.71
CA GLU A 304 8.74 20.52 -8.77
C GLU A 304 9.01 19.04 -9.10
N PHE A 305 9.11 18.68 -10.38
CA PHE A 305 9.47 17.33 -10.77
C PHE A 305 10.91 16.97 -10.37
N GLU A 306 11.87 17.88 -10.60
CA GLU A 306 13.27 17.68 -10.19
C GLU A 306 13.40 17.51 -8.67
N LYS A 307 12.66 18.31 -7.88
CA LYS A 307 12.62 18.15 -6.42
C LYS A 307 12.06 16.78 -6.01
N LEU A 308 10.98 16.35 -6.66
CA LEU A 308 10.36 15.03 -6.39
C LEU A 308 11.37 13.91 -6.62
N VAL A 309 11.97 13.85 -7.81
CA VAL A 309 12.94 12.81 -8.19
C VAL A 309 14.15 12.84 -7.25
N THR A 310 14.73 14.01 -6.99
CA THR A 310 15.87 14.15 -6.08
C THR A 310 15.55 13.64 -4.68
N THR A 311 14.37 13.96 -4.15
CA THR A 311 13.95 13.51 -2.82
C THR A 311 13.84 11.99 -2.75
N TRP A 312 13.21 11.37 -3.76
CA TRP A 312 13.08 9.92 -3.79
C TRP A 312 14.42 9.21 -3.98
N HIS A 313 15.30 9.71 -4.87
CA HIS A 313 16.63 9.15 -5.06
C HIS A 313 17.48 9.25 -3.77
N ASN A 314 17.36 10.34 -3.02
CA ASN A 314 18.05 10.48 -1.74
C ASN A 314 17.54 9.46 -0.71
N ARG A 315 16.23 9.21 -0.65
CA ARG A 315 15.65 8.17 0.23
C ARG A 315 16.13 6.78 -0.15
N LEU A 316 16.12 6.45 -1.44
CA LEU A 316 16.61 5.17 -1.95
C LEU A 316 18.12 4.99 -1.73
N GLY A 317 18.88 6.08 -1.77
CA GLY A 317 20.33 6.07 -1.54
C GLY A 317 20.76 5.79 -0.09
N SER A 318 19.83 5.70 0.87
CA SER A 318 20.13 5.39 2.28
C SER A 318 20.74 4.00 2.49
N PHE A 319 20.45 3.06 1.62
CA PHE A 319 21.02 1.71 1.59
C PHE A 319 21.30 1.28 0.15
N LYS A 320 22.49 0.71 -0.09
CA LYS A 320 22.86 0.19 -1.41
C LYS A 320 23.66 -1.10 -1.28
N ALA A 321 23.29 -2.11 -2.05
CA ALA A 321 24.02 -3.36 -2.20
C ALA A 321 24.44 -3.57 -3.66
N ILE A 322 25.65 -4.09 -3.87
CA ILE A 322 26.16 -4.51 -5.17
C ILE A 322 26.53 -5.97 -5.05
N THR A 323 25.73 -6.84 -5.65
CA THR A 323 25.92 -8.29 -5.62
C THR A 323 26.11 -8.82 -7.05
N PRO A 324 26.60 -10.06 -7.22
CA PRO A 324 26.61 -10.71 -8.53
C PRO A 324 25.23 -10.99 -9.14
N ASP A 325 24.17 -10.89 -8.34
CA ASP A 325 22.78 -11.14 -8.76
C ASP A 325 22.02 -9.83 -8.97
N GLU A 326 21.74 -9.50 -10.22
CA GLU A 326 21.05 -8.26 -10.59
C GLU A 326 19.61 -8.19 -10.07
N ASP A 327 18.89 -9.33 -9.95
CA ASP A 327 17.52 -9.32 -9.42
C ASP A 327 17.50 -8.90 -7.93
N ILE A 328 18.53 -9.27 -7.17
CA ILE A 328 18.74 -8.78 -5.81
C ILE A 328 19.04 -7.28 -5.83
N ASN A 329 19.93 -6.83 -6.73
CA ASN A 329 20.32 -5.43 -6.83
C ASN A 329 19.11 -4.55 -7.18
N HIS A 330 18.29 -4.92 -8.17
CA HIS A 330 17.05 -4.23 -8.53
C HIS A 330 16.09 -4.12 -7.34
N THR A 331 15.89 -5.24 -6.63
CA THR A 331 14.97 -5.28 -5.49
C THR A 331 15.48 -4.44 -4.33
N VAL A 332 16.73 -4.62 -3.92
CA VAL A 332 17.27 -4.00 -2.70
C VAL A 332 17.51 -2.50 -2.89
N ASN A 333 18.06 -2.10 -4.04
CA ASN A 333 18.47 -0.71 -4.27
C ASN A 333 17.32 0.23 -4.64
N VAL A 334 16.22 -0.30 -5.18
CA VAL A 334 15.10 0.54 -5.66
C VAL A 334 13.77 0.00 -5.13
N TRP A 335 13.31 -1.15 -5.64
CA TRP A 335 11.90 -1.52 -5.56
C TRP A 335 11.47 -2.04 -4.20
N GLY A 336 12.33 -2.72 -3.46
CA GLY A 336 12.06 -3.19 -2.10
C GLY A 336 11.84 -2.00 -1.16
N LEU A 337 12.79 -1.06 -1.13
CA LEU A 337 12.67 0.14 -0.29
C LEU A 337 11.52 1.04 -0.73
N TYR A 338 11.32 1.23 -2.05
CA TYR A 338 10.17 2.00 -2.56
C TYR A 338 8.85 1.42 -2.08
N ASN A 339 8.64 0.10 -2.19
CA ASN A 339 7.43 -0.57 -1.72
C ASN A 339 7.28 -0.47 -0.20
N CYS A 340 8.36 -0.57 0.57
CA CYS A 340 8.33 -0.36 2.02
C CYS A 340 7.87 1.06 2.37
N LEU A 341 8.38 2.09 1.68
CA LEU A 341 8.00 3.49 1.89
C LEU A 341 6.52 3.74 1.52
N ILE A 342 6.02 3.15 0.44
CA ILE A 342 4.61 3.24 0.06
C ILE A 342 3.72 2.53 1.09
N THR A 343 4.10 1.32 1.52
CA THR A 343 3.35 0.59 2.55
C THR A 343 3.34 1.35 3.88
N PHE A 344 4.46 1.92 4.27
CA PHE A 344 4.55 2.80 5.44
C PHE A 344 3.61 4.01 5.32
N ALA A 345 3.54 4.65 4.14
CA ALA A 345 2.70 5.82 3.93
C ALA A 345 1.20 5.51 4.04
N TRP A 346 0.73 4.45 3.37
CA TRP A 346 -0.70 4.19 3.16
C TRP A 346 -1.20 2.87 3.76
N SER A 347 -0.35 2.14 4.47
CA SER A 347 -0.67 0.80 4.97
C SER A 347 -1.13 -0.10 3.82
N ARG A 348 -2.24 -0.82 3.98
CA ARG A 348 -2.82 -1.72 2.96
C ARG A 348 -3.98 -1.08 2.20
N ALA A 349 -4.25 0.21 2.42
CA ALA A 349 -5.38 0.90 1.81
C ALA A 349 -5.20 1.13 0.31
N ALA A 350 -3.99 1.49 -0.14
CA ALA A 350 -3.72 1.87 -1.51
C ALA A 350 -3.36 0.67 -2.38
N SER A 351 -4.34 0.07 -3.03
CA SER A 351 -4.13 -0.98 -4.04
C SER A 351 -5.34 -1.10 -4.96
N LEU A 352 -5.19 -1.77 -6.10
CA LEU A 352 -6.33 -2.14 -6.94
C LEU A 352 -7.13 -3.31 -6.35
N VAL A 353 -6.54 -4.12 -5.46
CA VAL A 353 -7.23 -5.26 -4.83
C VAL A 353 -8.23 -4.79 -3.77
N TYR A 354 -7.79 -3.91 -2.88
CA TYR A 354 -8.67 -3.35 -1.85
C TYR A 354 -9.41 -2.09 -2.31
N ASN A 355 -9.05 -1.53 -3.44
CA ASN A 355 -9.64 -0.32 -4.03
C ASN A 355 -9.76 0.85 -3.05
N GLY A 356 -8.85 0.95 -2.08
CA GLY A 356 -8.92 1.95 -1.01
C GLY A 356 -10.03 1.72 0.03
N GLU A 357 -10.70 0.58 0.04
CA GLU A 357 -11.79 0.24 0.98
C GLU A 357 -11.34 0.11 2.44
N ARG A 358 -10.06 -0.12 2.69
CA ARG A 358 -9.50 -0.17 4.03
C ARG A 358 -9.01 1.20 4.45
N ASP A 359 -9.28 1.54 5.70
CA ASP A 359 -8.87 2.79 6.31
C ASP A 359 -8.05 2.57 7.58
N GLY A 360 -7.22 3.56 7.92
CA GLY A 360 -6.36 3.54 9.08
C GLY A 360 -5.14 2.63 8.95
N LEU A 361 -4.37 2.58 10.04
CA LEU A 361 -3.16 1.78 10.17
C LEU A 361 -3.49 0.51 10.94
N GLY A 362 -3.46 -0.64 10.29
CA GLY A 362 -3.52 -1.93 10.97
C GLY A 362 -2.36 -2.00 11.97
N TYR A 363 -2.65 -2.26 13.24
CA TYR A 363 -1.68 -2.00 14.31
C TYR A 363 -0.38 -2.78 14.12
N ARG A 364 -0.43 -4.11 14.17
CA ARG A 364 0.75 -4.98 14.04
C ARG A 364 1.45 -4.85 12.69
N ASP A 365 0.66 -4.62 11.62
CA ASP A 365 1.20 -4.42 10.27
C ASP A 365 2.07 -3.18 10.21
N SER A 366 1.57 -2.06 10.74
CA SER A 366 2.28 -0.78 10.71
C SER A 366 3.48 -0.75 11.65
N VAL A 367 3.47 -1.53 12.75
CA VAL A 367 4.67 -1.71 13.59
C VAL A 367 5.78 -2.41 12.81
N GLN A 368 5.44 -3.44 12.02
CA GLN A 368 6.42 -4.15 11.18
C GLN A 368 6.93 -3.28 10.02
N ASP A 369 6.11 -2.40 9.45
CA ASP A 369 6.51 -1.49 8.36
C ASP A 369 7.70 -0.59 8.74
N ILE A 370 7.89 -0.30 10.02
CA ILE A 370 9.04 0.48 10.54
C ILE A 370 10.38 -0.16 10.18
N LEU A 371 10.45 -1.50 10.17
CA LEU A 371 11.68 -2.25 9.86
C LEU A 371 12.24 -1.90 8.48
N GLY A 372 11.37 -1.68 7.51
CA GLY A 372 11.76 -1.42 6.12
C GLY A 372 12.11 0.04 5.81
N VAL A 373 11.92 0.99 6.74
CA VAL A 373 12.02 2.43 6.43
C VAL A 373 12.90 3.23 7.39
N SER A 374 13.29 2.67 8.54
CA SER A 374 14.01 3.40 9.60
C SER A 374 15.31 4.06 9.12
N ALA A 375 16.04 3.45 8.20
CA ALA A 375 17.26 4.01 7.63
C ALA A 375 16.99 5.16 6.64
N ALA A 376 15.88 5.08 5.89
CA ALA A 376 15.57 6.02 4.81
C ALA A 376 14.85 7.28 5.28
N ILE A 377 13.98 7.15 6.28
CA ILE A 377 13.13 8.23 6.80
C ILE A 377 13.06 8.17 8.34
N PRO A 378 14.20 8.36 9.04
CA PRO A 378 14.27 8.14 10.49
C PRO A 378 13.34 9.04 11.30
N GLN A 379 13.09 10.28 10.87
CA GLN A 379 12.20 11.21 11.56
C GLN A 379 10.75 10.75 11.49
N GLU A 380 10.27 10.45 10.27
CA GLU A 380 8.90 9.95 10.05
C GLU A 380 8.71 8.57 10.70
N ALA A 381 9.75 7.74 10.75
CA ALA A 381 9.74 6.45 11.45
C ALA A 381 9.56 6.64 12.96
N GLU A 382 10.26 7.62 13.57
CA GLU A 382 10.08 7.97 14.99
C GLU A 382 8.66 8.46 15.29
N GLU A 383 8.17 9.40 14.50
CA GLU A 383 6.80 9.93 14.64
C GLU A 383 5.75 8.80 14.55
N ARG A 384 5.94 7.88 13.60
CA ARG A 384 5.06 6.72 13.47
C ARG A 384 5.18 5.75 14.63
N LEU A 385 6.39 5.48 15.14
CA LEU A 385 6.60 4.63 16.31
C LEU A 385 5.91 5.24 17.55
N VAL A 386 6.05 6.55 17.79
CA VAL A 386 5.35 7.23 18.88
C VAL A 386 3.84 7.08 18.74
N ARG A 387 3.30 7.28 17.54
CA ARG A 387 1.87 7.10 17.27
C ARG A 387 1.40 5.65 17.51
N LEU A 388 2.20 4.66 17.12
CA LEU A 388 1.89 3.25 17.34
C LEU A 388 2.01 2.87 18.82
N LEU A 389 3.05 3.33 19.53
CA LEU A 389 3.16 3.15 20.99
C LEU A 389 1.95 3.75 21.70
N SER A 390 1.49 4.94 21.27
CA SER A 390 0.30 5.56 21.86
C SER A 390 -1.01 4.81 21.55
N GLY A 391 -1.02 3.86 20.64
CA GLY A 391 -2.12 2.94 20.40
C GLY A 391 -2.14 1.73 21.34
N GLN A 392 -1.12 1.55 22.17
CA GLN A 392 -1.13 0.55 23.25
C GLN A 392 -2.03 1.02 24.40
N CYS A 393 -2.84 0.11 24.95
CA CYS A 393 -3.66 0.37 26.13
C CYS A 393 -2.87 0.15 27.43
N GLN A 394 -3.33 0.72 28.55
CA GLN A 394 -2.70 0.56 29.88
C GLN A 394 -2.56 -0.92 30.30
N ASN A 395 -3.42 -1.80 29.81
CA ASN A 395 -3.32 -3.23 30.08
C ASN A 395 -2.24 -3.94 29.24
N GLY A 396 -1.55 -3.22 28.33
CA GLY A 396 -0.47 -3.72 27.48
C GLY A 396 -0.88 -4.28 26.13
N GLY A 397 -2.17 -4.48 25.87
CA GLY A 397 -2.71 -4.81 24.56
C GLY A 397 -2.85 -3.55 23.70
N ALA A 398 -3.32 -3.68 22.47
CA ALA A 398 -3.45 -2.56 21.54
C ALA A 398 -4.87 -2.41 20.99
N ILE A 399 -5.18 -1.19 20.54
CA ILE A 399 -6.33 -0.99 19.65
C ILE A 399 -6.00 -1.63 18.29
N PRO A 400 -6.97 -2.27 17.61
CA PRO A 400 -6.68 -3.07 16.42
C PRO A 400 -6.26 -2.24 15.20
N VAL A 401 -6.69 -0.98 15.14
CA VAL A 401 -6.45 -0.03 14.04
C VAL A 401 -6.29 1.38 14.59
N ILE A 402 -5.26 2.09 14.15
CA ILE A 402 -5.13 3.54 14.39
C ILE A 402 -5.86 4.26 13.26
N SER A 403 -7.03 4.79 13.56
CA SER A 403 -7.86 5.53 12.62
C SER A 403 -7.33 6.95 12.36
N LYS A 404 -7.92 7.65 11.39
CA LYS A 404 -7.62 9.08 11.16
C LYS A 404 -8.01 9.97 12.36
N ASP A 405 -9.05 9.57 13.07
CA ASP A 405 -9.61 10.31 14.23
C ASP A 405 -9.00 9.87 15.57
N PHE A 406 -7.98 9.00 15.53
CA PHE A 406 -7.30 8.49 16.73
C PHE A 406 -6.78 9.64 17.60
N ASN A 407 -7.18 9.62 18.88
CA ASN A 407 -6.83 10.60 19.89
C ASN A 407 -6.22 9.90 21.13
N ALA A 408 -4.91 9.87 21.20
CA ALA A 408 -4.18 9.22 22.29
C ALA A 408 -4.65 9.71 23.68
N GLY A 409 -4.83 8.80 24.61
CA GLY A 409 -5.33 9.07 25.98
C GLY A 409 -6.84 9.15 26.10
N HIS A 410 -7.58 9.12 24.99
CA HIS A 410 -9.04 9.28 24.96
C HIS A 410 -9.76 8.12 24.25
N GLU A 411 -9.03 7.11 23.81
CA GLU A 411 -9.61 5.95 23.17
C GLU A 411 -10.24 5.00 24.20
N LYS A 412 -11.19 4.23 23.71
CA LYS A 412 -11.75 3.16 24.50
C LYS A 412 -10.96 1.88 24.31
N ALA A 413 -10.46 1.29 25.40
CA ALA A 413 -9.82 -0.01 25.35
C ALA A 413 -10.74 -1.06 24.72
N PRO A 414 -10.24 -1.94 23.83
CA PRO A 414 -10.99 -3.09 23.34
C PRO A 414 -11.49 -3.98 24.48
N LYS A 415 -12.54 -4.74 24.22
CA LYS A 415 -12.98 -5.78 25.15
C LYS A 415 -11.96 -6.91 25.20
N PRO A 416 -11.90 -7.70 26.28
CA PRO A 416 -10.94 -8.79 26.40
C PRO A 416 -10.89 -9.73 25.20
N GLU A 417 -12.04 -10.06 24.62
CA GLU A 417 -12.20 -10.96 23.47
C GLU A 417 -11.80 -10.33 22.11
N GLU A 418 -11.53 -9.04 22.06
CA GLU A 418 -11.17 -8.30 20.83
C GLU A 418 -9.66 -8.15 20.66
N TYR A 419 -8.85 -8.44 21.69
CA TYR A 419 -7.39 -8.34 21.60
C TYR A 419 -6.78 -9.45 20.76
N ARG A 420 -5.81 -9.10 19.94
CA ARG A 420 -4.83 -10.04 19.38
C ARG A 420 -3.64 -10.16 20.32
N SER A 421 -3.06 -11.34 20.39
CA SER A 421 -1.99 -11.62 21.34
C SER A 421 -0.61 -11.15 20.88
N ASP A 422 -0.44 -10.92 19.58
CA ASP A 422 0.86 -10.58 18.98
C ASP A 422 1.05 -9.08 18.73
N ASP A 423 -0.01 -8.24 18.78
CA ASP A 423 0.03 -6.84 18.34
C ASP A 423 1.23 -6.06 18.90
N CYS A 424 1.42 -6.04 20.22
CA CYS A 424 2.51 -5.29 20.85
C CYS A 424 3.84 -6.05 20.89
N GLN A 425 3.88 -7.34 20.55
CA GLN A 425 5.12 -8.11 20.51
C GLN A 425 6.04 -7.66 19.36
N TRP A 426 5.49 -7.08 18.31
CA TRP A 426 6.25 -6.54 17.19
C TRP A 426 7.12 -5.35 17.54
N PHE A 427 6.86 -4.65 18.65
CA PHE A 427 7.75 -3.59 19.15
C PHE A 427 9.15 -4.09 19.48
N PHE A 428 9.33 -5.36 19.83
CA PHE A 428 10.65 -5.92 20.13
C PHE A 428 11.51 -6.14 18.88
N HIS A 429 10.96 -5.91 17.69
CA HIS A 429 11.69 -5.77 16.44
C HIS A 429 11.82 -4.31 16.03
N ALA A 430 10.71 -3.58 16.00
CA ALA A 430 10.65 -2.23 15.42
C ALA A 430 11.45 -1.20 16.23
N VAL A 431 11.27 -1.18 17.56
CA VAL A 431 11.95 -0.19 18.41
C VAL A 431 13.48 -0.40 18.43
N PRO A 432 14.02 -1.63 18.65
CA PRO A 432 15.46 -1.83 18.57
C PRO A 432 16.05 -1.57 17.18
N CYS A 433 15.32 -1.89 16.11
CA CYS A 433 15.74 -1.59 14.74
C CYS A 433 15.90 -0.08 14.54
N TYR A 434 14.89 0.70 14.90
CA TYR A 434 14.94 2.16 14.84
C TYR A 434 16.13 2.72 15.66
N VAL A 435 16.33 2.25 16.89
CA VAL A 435 17.44 2.70 17.75
C VAL A 435 18.79 2.30 17.16
N ALA A 436 18.91 1.10 16.57
CA ALA A 436 20.15 0.66 15.94
C ALA A 436 20.50 1.49 14.69
N GLU A 437 19.50 1.81 13.85
CA GLU A 437 19.70 2.61 12.62
C GLU A 437 20.06 4.07 12.94
N THR A 438 19.43 4.64 13.97
CA THR A 438 19.59 6.08 14.28
C THR A 438 20.64 6.38 15.33
N GLY A 439 21.03 5.39 16.15
CA GLY A 439 21.85 5.61 17.35
C GLY A 439 21.12 6.33 18.48
N ASN A 440 19.80 6.61 18.35
CA ASN A 440 19.01 7.35 19.32
C ASN A 440 18.62 6.47 20.52
N PHE A 441 19.58 6.17 21.38
CA PHE A 441 19.34 5.34 22.56
C PHE A 441 18.41 6.01 23.59
N ASP A 442 18.36 7.34 23.63
CA ASP A 442 17.47 8.10 24.52
C ASP A 442 15.98 7.90 24.17
N PHE A 443 15.67 7.37 23.00
CA PHE A 443 14.30 7.01 22.62
C PHE A 443 13.62 6.10 23.65
N TYR A 444 14.36 5.20 24.32
CA TYR A 444 13.79 4.35 25.37
C TYR A 444 13.29 5.14 26.58
N ASN A 445 13.77 6.37 26.80
CA ASN A 445 13.36 7.26 27.90
C ASN A 445 12.21 8.19 27.48
N LYS A 446 11.86 8.25 26.20
CA LYS A 446 10.79 9.13 25.71
C LYS A 446 9.44 8.71 26.29
N VAL A 447 8.72 9.66 26.89
CA VAL A 447 7.39 9.43 27.46
C VAL A 447 6.34 9.49 26.36
N VAL A 448 5.44 8.50 26.35
CA VAL A 448 4.38 8.35 25.36
C VAL A 448 3.07 8.02 26.10
N PRO A 449 1.92 8.65 25.75
CA PRO A 449 0.65 8.31 26.35
C PRO A 449 0.17 6.91 25.91
N TYR A 450 -0.64 6.24 26.75
CA TYR A 450 -1.43 5.09 26.34
C TYR A 450 -2.70 5.53 25.60
N ALA A 451 -3.31 4.63 24.85
CA ALA A 451 -4.53 4.91 24.08
C ALA A 451 -5.70 5.33 24.98
N ASP A 452 -5.85 4.68 26.13
CA ASP A 452 -6.96 4.78 27.08
C ASP A 452 -6.60 5.60 28.33
N GLY A 453 -5.56 6.43 28.27
CA GLY A 453 -5.13 7.33 29.35
C GLY A 453 -3.87 6.89 30.07
N GLY A 454 -3.27 7.82 30.82
CA GLY A 454 -1.97 7.60 31.44
C GLY A 454 -0.82 7.63 30.42
N GLU A 455 0.41 7.52 30.91
CA GLU A 455 1.62 7.56 30.08
C GLU A 455 2.75 6.73 30.70
N ALA A 456 3.70 6.33 29.87
CA ALA A 456 4.93 5.67 30.31
C ALA A 456 6.09 6.01 29.35
N THR A 457 7.31 5.69 29.77
CA THR A 457 8.44 5.71 28.83
C THR A 457 8.30 4.60 27.79
N VAL A 458 8.96 4.73 26.64
CA VAL A 458 9.02 3.65 25.63
C VAL A 458 9.46 2.34 26.29
N PHE A 459 10.47 2.38 27.19
CA PHE A 459 10.88 1.22 27.97
C PHE A 459 9.74 0.65 28.83
N GLY A 460 8.89 1.52 29.40
CA GLY A 460 7.69 1.13 30.15
C GLY A 460 6.62 0.47 29.25
N HIS A 461 6.41 1.01 28.04
CA HIS A 461 5.53 0.41 27.04
C HIS A 461 5.99 -1.00 26.63
N LEU A 462 7.30 -1.20 26.44
CA LEU A 462 7.86 -2.52 26.17
C LEU A 462 7.61 -3.49 27.34
N LYS A 463 7.83 -3.07 28.59
CA LYS A 463 7.49 -3.91 29.75
C LYS A 463 6.04 -4.30 29.75
N ARG A 464 5.15 -3.34 29.53
CA ARG A 464 3.70 -3.56 29.55
C ARG A 464 3.25 -4.53 28.45
N ALA A 465 3.88 -4.51 27.27
CA ALA A 465 3.65 -5.46 26.20
C ALA A 465 4.00 -6.92 26.62
N LEU A 466 5.08 -7.10 27.38
CA LEU A 466 5.43 -8.43 27.91
C LEU A 466 4.45 -8.88 28.97
N GLU A 467 4.13 -8.01 29.93
CA GLU A 467 3.20 -8.29 31.02
C GLU A 467 1.82 -8.70 30.46
N PHE A 468 1.35 -8.06 29.38
CA PHE A 468 0.07 -8.42 28.74
C PHE A 468 -0.05 -9.91 28.43
N ASN A 469 0.98 -10.50 27.83
CA ASN A 469 0.99 -11.92 27.52
C ASN A 469 1.32 -12.79 28.74
N LEU A 470 2.18 -12.34 29.65
CA LEU A 470 2.49 -13.07 30.88
C LEU A 470 1.27 -13.18 31.82
N GLU A 471 0.39 -12.19 31.84
CA GLU A 471 -0.88 -12.22 32.56
C GLU A 471 -1.92 -13.15 31.90
N ARG A 472 -1.71 -13.54 30.64
CA ARG A 472 -2.61 -14.36 29.81
C ARG A 472 -1.95 -15.65 29.34
N MET A 473 -1.27 -16.30 30.26
CA MET A 473 -0.69 -17.63 30.01
C MET A 473 -1.77 -18.71 30.12
N GLY A 474 -1.74 -19.66 29.20
CA GLY A 474 -2.59 -20.85 29.27
C GLY A 474 -2.08 -21.89 30.29
N LYS A 475 -2.86 -22.95 30.44
CA LYS A 475 -2.58 -24.02 31.44
C LYS A 475 -1.24 -24.74 31.29
N ASP A 476 -0.67 -24.72 30.09
CA ASP A 476 0.60 -25.38 29.80
C ASP A 476 1.80 -24.41 29.87
N GLY A 477 1.59 -23.16 30.27
CA GLY A 477 2.62 -22.14 30.40
C GLY A 477 3.04 -21.52 29.04
N ILE A 478 2.16 -21.56 28.06
CA ILE A 478 2.29 -20.93 26.73
C ILE A 478 1.27 -19.79 26.65
N PRO A 479 1.57 -18.63 26.03
CA PRO A 479 0.64 -17.53 25.92
C PRO A 479 -0.65 -17.92 25.18
N CYS A 480 -1.79 -17.38 25.62
CA CYS A 480 -3.06 -17.53 24.92
C CYS A 480 -3.05 -16.80 23.56
N GLY A 481 -3.69 -17.40 22.56
CA GLY A 481 -3.86 -16.79 21.24
C GLY A 481 -4.90 -15.67 21.22
N LEU A 482 -5.81 -15.63 22.19
CA LEU A 482 -6.91 -14.67 22.29
C LEU A 482 -7.81 -14.70 21.05
N LEU A 483 -8.18 -13.53 20.48
CA LEU A 483 -8.97 -13.45 19.24
C LEU A 483 -8.22 -14.11 18.07
N ALA A 484 -6.92 -13.85 17.97
CA ALA A 484 -6.01 -14.45 17.01
C ALA A 484 -4.56 -14.19 17.44
N ASP A 485 -3.63 -15.02 16.94
CA ASP A 485 -2.23 -14.67 16.79
C ASP A 485 -2.02 -13.96 15.45
N TRP A 486 -0.82 -14.01 14.86
CA TRP A 486 -0.57 -13.47 13.53
C TRP A 486 -1.50 -14.06 12.45
N ASN A 487 -1.91 -15.32 12.60
CA ASN A 487 -2.82 -15.98 11.68
C ASN A 487 -4.29 -15.79 12.14
N ASP A 488 -4.98 -14.86 11.50
CA ASP A 488 -6.38 -14.53 11.81
C ASP A 488 -7.37 -15.70 11.59
N CYS A 489 -6.94 -16.75 10.91
CA CYS A 489 -7.78 -17.91 10.60
C CYS A 489 -7.78 -19.00 11.65
N LEU A 490 -6.89 -18.94 12.63
CA LEU A 490 -6.80 -19.94 13.70
C LEU A 490 -7.82 -19.66 14.79
N LYS A 491 -8.68 -20.63 15.08
CA LYS A 491 -9.75 -20.55 16.09
C LYS A 491 -9.44 -21.47 17.27
N LEU A 492 -8.62 -20.98 18.18
CA LEU A 492 -8.13 -21.76 19.33
C LEU A 492 -9.10 -21.79 20.52
N GLY A 493 -10.11 -20.92 20.54
CA GLY A 493 -10.79 -20.50 21.76
C GLY A 493 -9.99 -19.43 22.49
N TYR A 494 -10.63 -18.67 23.36
CA TYR A 494 -10.01 -17.52 24.03
C TYR A 494 -8.78 -17.92 24.88
N HIS A 495 -8.84 -19.10 25.53
CA HIS A 495 -7.77 -19.66 26.35
C HIS A 495 -6.88 -20.65 25.59
N GLY A 496 -7.10 -20.86 24.28
CA GLY A 496 -6.20 -21.64 23.45
C GLY A 496 -4.83 -20.98 23.35
N GLN A 497 -3.78 -21.79 23.27
CA GLN A 497 -2.39 -21.37 23.43
C GLN A 497 -1.69 -21.32 22.07
N SER A 498 -1.02 -20.20 21.75
CA SER A 498 -0.23 -20.02 20.52
C SER A 498 1.26 -20.10 20.81
N LEU A 499 1.93 -21.06 20.21
CA LEU A 499 3.36 -21.16 20.30
C LEU A 499 4.10 -20.10 19.48
N PHE A 500 3.47 -19.62 18.40
CA PHE A 500 4.02 -18.49 17.64
C PHE A 500 4.19 -17.25 18.54
N VAL A 501 3.15 -16.91 19.31
CA VAL A 501 3.24 -15.83 20.32
C VAL A 501 4.23 -16.17 21.43
N GLY A 502 4.34 -17.45 21.80
CA GLY A 502 5.36 -17.93 22.74
C GLY A 502 6.78 -17.60 22.28
N PHE A 503 7.09 -17.79 21.00
CA PHE A 503 8.39 -17.43 20.44
C PHE A 503 8.62 -15.91 20.35
N GLN A 504 7.58 -15.15 20.02
CA GLN A 504 7.65 -13.68 20.06
C GLN A 504 7.88 -13.18 21.49
N LEU A 505 7.13 -13.68 22.47
CA LEU A 505 7.32 -13.32 23.88
C LEU A 505 8.74 -13.68 24.36
N ARG A 506 9.27 -14.83 23.97
CA ARG A 506 10.63 -15.23 24.30
C ARG A 506 11.68 -14.26 23.73
N LEU A 507 11.52 -13.89 22.47
CA LEU A 507 12.39 -12.88 21.85
C LEU A 507 12.26 -11.54 22.57
N GLY A 508 11.01 -11.13 22.86
CA GLY A 508 10.73 -9.88 23.59
C GLY A 508 11.38 -9.84 24.95
N LEU A 509 11.28 -10.91 25.74
CA LEU A 509 11.94 -11.03 27.06
C LEU A 509 13.47 -10.94 26.95
N THR A 510 14.06 -11.55 25.92
CA THR A 510 15.50 -11.49 25.66
C THR A 510 15.94 -10.06 25.29
N THR A 511 15.24 -9.44 24.35
CA THR A 511 15.49 -8.08 23.89
C THR A 511 15.32 -7.06 25.01
N TYR A 512 14.26 -7.21 25.81
CA TYR A 512 14.00 -6.34 26.97
C TYR A 512 15.10 -6.44 28.02
N ALA A 513 15.59 -7.66 28.30
CA ALA A 513 16.69 -7.87 29.24
C ALA A 513 18.00 -7.21 28.76
N ASP A 514 18.31 -7.25 27.46
CA ASP A 514 19.47 -6.54 26.89
C ASP A 514 19.32 -5.03 27.02
N ILE A 515 18.16 -4.47 26.64
CA ILE A 515 17.86 -3.04 26.79
C ILE A 515 17.97 -2.63 28.26
N ALA A 516 17.37 -3.39 29.19
CA ALA A 516 17.43 -3.11 30.62
C ALA A 516 18.89 -3.11 31.15
N THR A 517 19.69 -4.07 30.71
CA THR A 517 21.11 -4.14 31.06
C THR A 517 21.86 -2.90 30.59
N ARG A 518 21.65 -2.46 29.35
CA ARG A 518 22.26 -1.24 28.79
C ARG A 518 21.79 0.04 29.50
N LEU A 519 20.54 0.06 29.98
CA LEU A 519 20.00 1.15 30.78
C LEU A 519 20.40 1.09 32.26
N GLY A 520 21.18 0.09 32.69
CA GLY A 520 21.60 -0.08 34.10
C GLY A 520 20.47 -0.57 35.03
N LYS A 521 19.39 -1.08 34.48
CA LYS A 521 18.18 -1.56 35.20
C LYS A 521 18.27 -3.06 35.49
N LYS A 522 19.16 -3.47 36.36
CA LYS A 522 19.47 -4.89 36.63
C LYS A 522 18.26 -5.70 37.08
N GLU A 523 17.41 -5.17 37.95
CA GLU A 523 16.21 -5.86 38.45
C GLU A 523 15.22 -6.20 37.31
N GLU A 524 15.08 -5.28 36.34
CA GLU A 524 14.26 -5.49 35.15
C GLU A 524 14.85 -6.56 34.21
N ALA A 525 16.16 -6.59 34.07
CA ALA A 525 16.84 -7.61 33.29
C ALA A 525 16.67 -9.00 33.94
N ASP A 526 16.88 -9.09 35.26
CA ASP A 526 16.71 -10.34 36.02
C ASP A 526 15.26 -10.85 35.96
N TRP A 527 14.26 -9.94 36.07
CA TRP A 527 12.85 -10.24 35.91
C TRP A 527 12.54 -10.87 34.55
N ALA A 528 13.00 -10.25 33.47
CA ALA A 528 12.75 -10.74 32.13
C ALA A 528 13.41 -12.12 31.87
N LEU A 529 14.65 -12.30 32.35
CA LEU A 529 15.37 -13.57 32.21
C LEU A 529 14.72 -14.70 33.01
N ALA A 530 14.14 -14.42 34.18
CA ALA A 530 13.39 -15.40 34.96
C ALA A 530 12.13 -15.87 34.23
N HIS A 531 11.33 -14.95 33.66
CA HIS A 531 10.17 -15.30 32.86
C HIS A 531 10.52 -16.06 31.58
N ARG A 532 11.60 -15.63 30.90
CA ARG A 532 12.13 -16.38 29.73
C ARG A 532 12.45 -17.83 30.08
N LYS A 533 13.14 -18.05 31.19
CA LYS A 533 13.48 -19.41 31.63
C LYS A 533 12.23 -20.28 31.84
N ALA A 534 11.23 -19.76 32.51
CA ALA A 534 9.97 -20.49 32.73
C ALA A 534 9.26 -20.82 31.41
N LEU A 535 9.25 -19.87 30.47
CA LEU A 535 8.68 -20.07 29.14
C LEU A 535 9.47 -21.12 28.33
N ASP A 536 10.81 -21.09 28.36
CA ASP A 536 11.67 -22.08 27.71
C ASP A 536 11.39 -23.50 28.20
N GLU A 537 11.24 -23.68 29.53
CA GLU A 537 10.87 -24.97 30.14
C GLU A 537 9.51 -25.47 29.66
N ALA A 538 8.51 -24.58 29.58
CA ALA A 538 7.16 -24.90 29.09
C ALA A 538 7.18 -25.30 27.61
N ILE A 539 7.86 -24.54 26.74
CA ILE A 539 8.01 -24.81 25.30
C ILE A 539 8.64 -26.19 25.09
N GLN A 540 9.78 -26.45 25.73
CA GLN A 540 10.48 -27.73 25.57
C GLN A 540 9.66 -28.93 26.06
N LYS A 541 8.89 -28.76 27.12
CA LYS A 541 8.07 -29.82 27.70
C LYS A 541 6.82 -30.15 26.88
N LYS A 542 6.22 -29.15 26.20
CA LYS A 542 4.86 -29.26 25.67
C LYS A 542 4.76 -29.15 24.15
N CYS A 543 5.73 -28.50 23.51
CA CYS A 543 5.53 -28.04 22.14
C CYS A 543 6.41 -28.73 21.10
N TRP A 544 7.34 -29.60 21.51
CA TRP A 544 8.19 -30.38 20.61
C TRP A 544 7.54 -31.75 20.31
N ASP A 545 7.21 -32.03 19.04
CA ASP A 545 6.56 -33.29 18.64
C ASP A 545 7.55 -34.38 18.16
N GLY A 546 8.84 -34.14 18.34
CA GLY A 546 9.92 -35.07 17.95
C GLY A 546 10.59 -34.75 16.60
N LYS A 547 9.97 -33.94 15.74
CA LYS A 547 10.54 -33.50 14.46
C LYS A 547 10.52 -32.00 14.26
N TRP A 548 9.47 -31.36 14.74
CA TRP A 548 9.30 -29.91 14.66
C TRP A 548 8.44 -29.39 15.81
N PHE A 549 8.33 -28.09 15.96
CA PHE A 549 7.45 -27.49 16.95
C PHE A 549 6.00 -27.43 16.44
N ILE A 550 5.07 -27.80 17.31
CA ILE A 550 3.63 -27.63 17.05
C ILE A 550 3.32 -26.14 16.86
N TRP A 551 2.15 -25.81 16.30
CA TRP A 551 1.74 -24.42 16.21
C TRP A 551 0.98 -23.94 17.44
N ALA A 552 -0.02 -24.71 17.85
CA ALA A 552 -0.94 -24.24 18.87
C ALA A 552 -1.62 -25.41 19.61
N ILE A 553 -2.20 -25.09 20.76
CA ILE A 553 -3.05 -26.00 21.54
C ILE A 553 -4.39 -25.30 21.74
N GLY A 554 -5.47 -25.83 21.16
CA GLY A 554 -6.82 -25.32 21.34
C GLY A 554 -7.28 -25.40 22.80
N GLU A 555 -8.29 -24.61 23.14
CA GLU A 555 -8.89 -24.62 24.47
C GLU A 555 -9.47 -26.01 24.87
N ASP A 556 -9.94 -26.73 23.86
CA ASP A 556 -10.42 -28.13 23.98
C ASP A 556 -9.27 -29.17 24.07
N GLY A 557 -8.03 -28.74 23.96
CA GLY A 557 -6.84 -29.61 23.97
C GLY A 557 -6.41 -30.13 22.59
N THR A 558 -7.08 -29.71 21.50
CA THR A 558 -6.66 -30.05 20.13
C THR A 558 -5.30 -29.45 19.83
N VAL A 559 -4.38 -30.27 19.30
CA VAL A 559 -3.03 -29.84 18.94
C VAL A 559 -2.97 -29.57 17.43
N TYR A 560 -2.53 -28.37 17.06
CA TYR A 560 -2.34 -27.93 15.68
C TYR A 560 -0.86 -27.91 15.30
N GLY A 561 -0.54 -28.25 14.05
CA GLY A 561 0.84 -28.25 13.58
C GLY A 561 1.66 -29.47 14.04
N THR A 562 1.04 -30.63 14.20
CA THR A 562 1.66 -31.89 14.60
C THR A 562 1.60 -32.95 13.50
N GLN A 563 2.52 -33.89 13.52
CA GLN A 563 2.60 -35.00 12.56
C GLN A 563 1.38 -35.93 12.57
N THR A 564 0.60 -35.92 13.62
CA THR A 564 -0.52 -36.87 13.85
C THR A 564 -1.85 -36.46 13.20
N ILE A 565 -1.94 -35.23 12.64
CA ILE A 565 -3.15 -34.75 11.98
C ILE A 565 -3.03 -34.84 10.46
N GLU A 566 -4.16 -34.89 9.74
CA GLU A 566 -4.17 -35.05 8.28
C GLU A 566 -3.84 -33.73 7.54
N GLU A 567 -4.27 -32.59 8.05
CA GLU A 567 -4.16 -31.27 7.43
C GLU A 567 -3.43 -30.29 8.36
N GLY A 568 -2.64 -29.38 7.83
CA GLY A 568 -1.89 -28.42 8.63
C GLY A 568 -0.86 -29.08 9.57
N GLN A 569 -0.17 -30.11 9.13
CA GLN A 569 0.82 -30.85 9.95
C GLN A 569 1.99 -30.01 10.40
N ILE A 570 2.42 -29.07 9.55
CA ILE A 570 3.55 -28.18 9.81
C ILE A 570 3.20 -26.75 9.42
N TYR A 571 3.60 -25.82 10.25
CA TYR A 571 3.47 -24.39 10.00
C TYR A 571 4.81 -23.71 9.92
N PHE A 572 5.00 -22.89 8.90
CA PHE A 572 6.23 -22.18 8.62
C PHE A 572 6.66 -21.27 9.78
N ASN A 573 5.72 -20.46 10.28
CA ASN A 573 5.96 -19.45 11.31
C ASN A 573 6.69 -20.03 12.52
N THR A 574 6.17 -21.12 13.08
CA THR A 574 6.74 -21.69 14.31
C THR A 574 8.12 -22.26 14.11
N GLN A 575 8.42 -22.85 12.95
CA GLN A 575 9.74 -23.44 12.72
C GLN A 575 10.82 -22.37 12.61
N VAL A 576 10.58 -21.35 11.83
CA VAL A 576 11.58 -20.28 11.63
C VAL A 576 11.72 -19.39 12.87
N TRP A 577 10.61 -19.11 13.58
CA TRP A 577 10.64 -18.32 14.80
C TRP A 577 11.22 -19.07 16.00
N ALA A 578 11.15 -20.41 16.04
CA ALA A 578 11.90 -21.21 17.01
C ALA A 578 13.41 -20.96 16.89
N VAL A 579 13.91 -20.78 15.66
CA VAL A 579 15.31 -20.44 15.38
C VAL A 579 15.57 -18.96 15.68
N MET A 580 14.77 -18.06 15.12
CA MET A 580 14.95 -16.60 15.26
C MET A 580 14.91 -16.14 16.72
N SER A 581 14.02 -16.73 17.52
CA SER A 581 13.95 -16.44 18.96
C SER A 581 15.00 -17.18 19.78
N SER A 582 15.77 -18.09 19.17
CA SER A 582 16.72 -18.99 19.86
C SER A 582 16.07 -19.89 20.92
N ALA A 583 14.79 -20.26 20.74
CA ALA A 583 14.08 -21.21 21.59
C ALA A 583 14.45 -22.67 21.28
N ALA A 584 14.78 -22.96 20.03
CA ALA A 584 15.23 -24.28 19.59
C ALA A 584 16.66 -24.56 20.02
N THR A 585 16.95 -25.80 20.44
CA THR A 585 18.34 -26.26 20.51
C THR A 585 18.94 -26.33 19.10
N PRO A 586 20.29 -26.36 18.94
CA PRO A 586 20.91 -26.48 17.62
C PRO A 586 20.38 -27.69 16.81
N GLU A 587 20.15 -28.83 17.47
CA GLU A 587 19.60 -30.05 16.86
C GLU A 587 18.14 -29.85 16.42
N GLN A 588 17.31 -29.23 17.27
CA GLN A 588 15.93 -28.92 16.94
C GLN A 588 15.85 -27.91 15.80
N ALA A 589 16.68 -26.86 15.82
CA ALA A 589 16.76 -25.86 14.78
C ALA A 589 17.07 -26.49 13.41
N LYS A 590 18.04 -27.40 13.37
CA LYS A 590 18.34 -28.15 12.16
C LYS A 590 17.16 -28.99 11.68
N LEU A 591 16.48 -29.71 12.56
CA LEU A 591 15.30 -30.53 12.20
C LEU A 591 14.15 -29.67 11.70
N CYS A 592 13.88 -28.52 12.34
CA CYS A 592 12.86 -27.57 11.91
C CYS A 592 13.12 -27.06 10.48
N LEU A 593 14.36 -26.62 10.19
CA LEU A 593 14.68 -26.05 8.87
C LEU A 593 14.74 -27.13 7.77
N GLU A 594 15.14 -28.36 8.09
CA GLU A 594 15.01 -29.48 7.16
C GLU A 594 13.54 -29.82 6.88
N ALA A 595 12.66 -29.78 7.88
CA ALA A 595 11.22 -29.98 7.69
C ALA A 595 10.59 -28.85 6.86
N VAL A 596 11.00 -27.60 7.05
CA VAL A 596 10.59 -26.46 6.20
C VAL A 596 11.01 -26.71 4.75
N LYS A 597 12.26 -27.08 4.50
CA LYS A 597 12.77 -27.40 3.17
C LYS A 597 11.97 -28.52 2.50
N GLU A 598 11.76 -29.63 3.22
CA GLU A 598 11.10 -30.83 2.69
C GLU A 598 9.62 -30.58 2.38
N LYS A 599 8.91 -29.86 3.27
CA LYS A 599 7.43 -29.82 3.25
C LYS A 599 6.85 -28.51 2.79
N LEU A 600 7.56 -27.40 2.92
CA LEU A 600 7.02 -26.06 2.67
C LEU A 600 7.72 -25.32 1.52
N ALA A 601 8.94 -25.72 1.15
CA ALA A 601 9.66 -25.05 0.07
C ALA A 601 9.08 -25.40 -1.29
N THR A 602 8.87 -24.36 -2.12
CA THR A 602 8.42 -24.46 -3.50
C THR A 602 9.34 -23.63 -4.41
N PRO A 603 9.28 -23.78 -5.73
CA PRO A 603 10.02 -22.91 -6.64
C PRO A 603 9.67 -21.43 -6.54
N TYR A 604 8.58 -21.07 -5.86
CA TYR A 604 8.03 -19.70 -5.77
C TYR A 604 8.08 -19.12 -4.35
N GLY A 605 8.69 -19.81 -3.41
CA GLY A 605 8.80 -19.42 -2.01
C GLY A 605 8.28 -20.48 -1.04
N LEU A 606 8.18 -20.11 0.23
CA LEU A 606 7.81 -20.97 1.35
C LEU A 606 6.32 -20.84 1.66
N MET A 607 5.61 -21.98 1.64
CA MET A 607 4.19 -22.05 2.02
C MET A 607 4.00 -21.84 3.53
N LEU A 608 2.89 -21.25 3.93
CA LEU A 608 2.55 -21.04 5.35
C LEU A 608 2.32 -22.34 6.12
N CYS A 609 1.74 -23.34 5.49
CA CYS A 609 1.47 -24.64 6.12
C CYS A 609 1.36 -25.75 5.09
N ALA A 610 1.45 -27.00 5.53
CA ALA A 610 1.22 -28.18 4.71
C ALA A 610 0.75 -29.36 5.57
N PRO A 611 -0.09 -30.28 5.02
CA PRO A 611 -0.91 -30.13 3.83
C PRO A 611 -1.99 -29.02 3.99
N PRO A 612 -2.53 -28.47 2.88
CA PRO A 612 -3.59 -27.47 2.95
C PRO A 612 -4.89 -28.04 3.54
N PHE A 613 -5.71 -27.16 4.12
CA PHE A 613 -7.00 -27.50 4.70
C PHE A 613 -8.08 -27.68 3.62
N VAL A 614 -8.83 -28.78 3.72
CA VAL A 614 -9.93 -29.13 2.79
C VAL A 614 -11.13 -29.70 3.52
N LYS A 615 -10.87 -30.55 4.53
CA LYS A 615 -11.90 -31.30 5.26
C LYS A 615 -12.17 -30.74 6.65
N THR A 616 -11.23 -29.99 7.20
CA THR A 616 -11.35 -29.41 8.54
C THR A 616 -12.54 -28.48 8.60
N ARG A 617 -13.28 -28.50 9.68
CA ARG A 617 -14.45 -27.65 9.89
C ARG A 617 -14.04 -26.18 10.00
N SER A 618 -14.83 -25.29 9.39
CA SER A 618 -14.54 -23.84 9.34
C SER A 618 -14.64 -23.14 10.70
N ASP A 619 -15.34 -23.72 11.66
CA ASP A 619 -15.42 -23.21 13.04
C ASP A 619 -14.15 -23.52 13.86
N LEU A 620 -13.32 -24.47 13.42
CA LEU A 620 -12.03 -24.78 13.99
C LEU A 620 -10.88 -24.09 13.23
N MET A 621 -10.98 -24.00 11.91
CA MET A 621 -9.98 -23.41 11.05
C MET A 621 -10.65 -22.65 9.89
N THR A 622 -10.68 -21.33 9.99
CA THR A 622 -11.32 -20.49 8.96
C THR A 622 -10.55 -20.53 7.62
N SER A 623 -9.27 -20.92 7.62
CA SER A 623 -8.49 -21.06 6.39
C SER A 623 -9.14 -21.94 5.32
N VAL A 624 -9.99 -22.87 5.72
CA VAL A 624 -10.70 -23.80 4.80
C VAL A 624 -11.62 -23.07 3.80
N VAL A 625 -12.02 -21.82 4.06
CA VAL A 625 -12.80 -21.00 3.12
C VAL A 625 -11.96 -20.52 1.94
N PHE A 626 -10.64 -20.53 2.06
CA PHE A 626 -9.73 -20.19 0.96
C PHE A 626 -9.36 -21.43 0.15
N LEU A 627 -9.18 -21.25 -1.14
CA LEU A 627 -8.68 -22.32 -2.00
C LEU A 627 -7.27 -22.75 -1.57
N LYS A 628 -6.92 -24.00 -1.86
CA LYS A 628 -5.58 -24.54 -1.58
C LYS A 628 -4.49 -23.68 -2.23
N GLY A 629 -3.47 -23.32 -1.48
CA GLY A 629 -2.38 -22.47 -1.95
C GLY A 629 -2.70 -20.99 -1.97
N ILE A 630 -3.84 -20.57 -1.42
CA ILE A 630 -4.29 -19.18 -1.38
C ILE A 630 -4.39 -18.72 0.07
N LYS A 631 -3.87 -17.51 0.36
CA LYS A 631 -3.87 -16.88 1.68
C LYS A 631 -3.38 -17.84 2.78
N GLU A 632 -4.07 -17.88 3.92
CA GLU A 632 -3.68 -18.72 5.06
C GLU A 632 -3.87 -20.23 4.83
N ASN A 633 -4.45 -20.64 3.69
CA ASN A 633 -4.57 -22.05 3.33
C ASN A 633 -3.39 -22.53 2.47
N ALA A 634 -2.21 -22.61 3.06
CA ALA A 634 -0.94 -22.99 2.41
C ALA A 634 -0.45 -22.00 1.33
N GLY A 635 -0.89 -20.73 1.37
CA GLY A 635 -0.40 -19.69 0.49
C GLY A 635 1.05 -19.28 0.80
N ILE A 636 1.67 -18.59 -0.13
CA ILE A 636 2.99 -17.98 0.00
C ILE A 636 2.80 -16.50 0.29
N PHE A 637 3.11 -16.07 1.52
CA PHE A 637 3.10 -14.66 1.89
C PHE A 637 4.49 -14.06 1.69
N ASN A 638 4.61 -13.03 0.88
CA ASN A 638 5.91 -12.48 0.53
C ASN A 638 6.70 -11.95 1.75
N HIS A 639 6.04 -11.22 2.67
CA HIS A 639 6.74 -10.67 3.82
C HIS A 639 7.28 -11.72 4.80
N THR A 640 6.68 -12.91 4.86
CA THR A 640 7.15 -13.98 5.76
C THR A 640 8.42 -14.66 5.23
N GLN A 641 8.71 -14.54 3.94
CA GLN A 641 9.87 -15.19 3.32
C GLN A 641 11.19 -14.75 3.98
N GLY A 642 11.26 -13.48 4.37
CA GLY A 642 12.40 -12.94 5.10
C GLY A 642 12.71 -13.69 6.40
N TRP A 643 11.71 -14.23 7.10
CA TRP A 643 11.93 -15.00 8.32
C TRP A 643 12.67 -16.31 8.02
N GLY A 644 12.31 -16.98 6.91
CA GLY A 644 13.02 -18.19 6.47
C GLY A 644 14.48 -17.91 6.10
N VAL A 645 14.71 -16.81 5.38
CA VAL A 645 16.05 -16.36 5.01
C VAL A 645 16.90 -16.08 6.26
N ILE A 646 16.36 -15.33 7.22
CA ILE A 646 17.05 -15.00 8.48
C ILE A 646 17.37 -16.29 9.28
N ALA A 647 16.39 -17.19 9.43
CA ALA A 647 16.58 -18.43 10.16
C ALA A 647 17.70 -19.30 9.56
N GLU A 648 17.77 -19.40 8.23
CA GLU A 648 18.83 -20.13 7.54
C GLU A 648 20.19 -19.47 7.72
N ILE A 649 20.26 -18.14 7.65
CA ILE A 649 21.52 -17.39 7.92
C ILE A 649 21.99 -17.61 9.34
N MET A 650 21.09 -17.59 10.34
CA MET A 650 21.43 -17.84 11.74
C MET A 650 22.04 -19.24 11.96
N MET A 651 21.66 -20.20 11.13
CA MET A 651 22.18 -21.57 11.17
C MET A 651 23.40 -21.79 10.23
N GLY A 652 23.89 -20.74 9.57
CA GLY A 652 25.03 -20.80 8.65
C GLY A 652 24.73 -21.40 7.28
N ASN A 653 23.46 -21.54 6.91
CA ASN A 653 23.01 -22.12 5.62
C ASN A 653 22.85 -21.05 4.54
N GLY A 654 23.91 -20.32 4.18
CA GLY A 654 23.88 -19.20 3.24
C GLY A 654 23.30 -19.55 1.87
N ASP A 655 23.66 -20.72 1.30
CA ASP A 655 23.16 -21.14 -0.02
C ASP A 655 21.63 -21.30 -0.01
N ARG A 656 21.07 -21.93 1.02
CA ARG A 656 19.64 -22.15 1.15
C ARG A 656 18.90 -20.83 1.45
N ALA A 657 19.49 -19.94 2.23
CA ALA A 657 18.98 -18.60 2.43
C ALA A 657 18.87 -17.83 1.10
N TYR A 658 19.90 -17.94 0.24
CA TYR A 658 19.89 -17.35 -1.10
C TYR A 658 18.82 -17.98 -2.00
N GLU A 659 18.67 -19.31 -2.00
CA GLU A 659 17.62 -20.01 -2.76
C GLU A 659 16.22 -19.50 -2.36
N TYR A 660 15.94 -19.34 -1.07
CA TYR A 660 14.65 -18.84 -0.57
C TYR A 660 14.42 -17.39 -0.93
N LEU A 661 15.45 -16.55 -0.79
CA LEU A 661 15.37 -15.15 -1.19
C LEU A 661 15.05 -15.04 -2.69
N LYS A 662 15.80 -15.75 -3.52
CA LYS A 662 15.63 -15.73 -4.98
C LYS A 662 14.23 -16.22 -5.40
N ALA A 663 13.72 -17.29 -4.76
CA ALA A 663 12.40 -17.81 -5.05
C ALA A 663 11.27 -16.81 -4.72
N ALA A 664 11.48 -15.89 -3.78
CA ALA A 664 10.49 -14.90 -3.37
C ALA A 664 10.60 -13.56 -4.10
N LEU A 665 11.66 -13.31 -4.88
CA LEU A 665 11.87 -12.03 -5.55
C LEU A 665 11.04 -11.93 -6.84
N PRO A 666 10.13 -10.93 -6.99
CA PRO A 666 9.42 -10.71 -8.24
C PRO A 666 10.35 -10.49 -9.44
N ALA A 667 11.49 -9.81 -9.24
CA ALA A 667 12.50 -9.56 -10.27
C ALA A 667 13.00 -10.85 -10.93
N ALA A 668 13.13 -11.95 -10.19
CA ALA A 668 13.56 -13.26 -10.69
C ALA A 668 12.58 -13.90 -11.71
N TYR A 669 11.38 -13.35 -11.83
CA TYR A 669 10.31 -13.85 -12.71
C TYR A 669 9.97 -12.88 -13.84
N ASN A 670 10.71 -11.78 -13.99
CA ASN A 670 10.45 -10.75 -14.99
C ASN A 670 10.32 -11.29 -16.43
N ASP A 671 11.04 -12.35 -16.77
CA ASP A 671 10.98 -12.98 -18.09
C ASP A 671 9.90 -14.08 -18.20
N LYS A 672 9.19 -14.39 -17.13
CA LYS A 672 8.17 -15.45 -17.03
C LYS A 672 6.75 -14.94 -16.92
N ALA A 673 6.56 -13.62 -16.84
CA ALA A 673 5.25 -12.98 -16.74
C ALA A 673 4.38 -13.19 -18.00
#